data_3ef6e2383133a302325329691d0c8ff2
#
_entry.id   3ef6e2383133a302325329691d0c8ff2
#
_cell.length_a   1.000
_cell.length_b   1.000
_cell.length_c   1.000
_cell.angle_alpha   90.00
_cell.angle_beta   90.00
_cell.angle_gamma   90.00
#
_symmetry.space_group_name_H-M   'P 1'
#
loop_
_entity.id
_entity.type
_entity.pdbx_description
1 polymer ?
#
loop_
_entity_poly.entity_id
_entity_poly.type
_entity_poly.pdbx_seq_one_letter_code
_entity_poly.pdbx_strand_id
1 'polypeptide(L)'
;MLAVLLGTTAVAQSEADLFRSKLNRFHKRDASLLYQQRQFPMGKMVEATPSKDAQGLQLPENNWFPGEWEEVKAVVVTCYYEYLVPGHESSMYWMADPLVSGYAQYYKYNMSLQDWQEQGAGPYTAAIDTTSTFGNVFFYLMDAIQMGGAEAWVRVEAAEDSNIVLRKLERMGLRHENVRFIVGPGNSFWYRDCGPIAFYYGDQDSVGMVDFGYYPGRALDDSLPHLIEQQMGIPNFITSIEWEGGNCLVDGAGMVISSDAIYSGNTDATGQLTWDGVNPSTINYSTKPRLTRQNVKDSLAHILGPRATYILPAFRYDGGTGHIDLYADMWDENEFVFSKFPDNYSRWTDYNTASKNIDSLLTYNSVFDVPYKCHYIPFPCVDNGGNFPSQTTYDNSYTRTYSNHTFVNNVLIQPCFSAVVDGEPSRQWDKERIDSVRAAYPGYTVYPINVKEFDGSGGAIHCITKQIPADNPVRILHKSITRQDGEQTCTARAIEATLTNRSGIASAVCMWRVDSGEWHSVEMGTGGESNVWGATMDFSQAGLTEGQQATVEYYISATSNNGKTITKPMTAAQGGYYTFDLIYDASVQGIQPTVEGRFGNFYPNPASDVAYVDVTLGSGALRDIKVLDVMGRVVTPKLVVEQGRVALFTNTLAKGMYSVVFATDNGERVVRRLVVK
;
A
#
# COMPACT_ATOMS: atom_id res chain seq x y z
N MET A 1 8.35 46.83 -29.88
CA MET A 1 8.65 45.40 -29.76
C MET A 1 8.77 44.92 -28.29
N LEU A 2 8.41 45.75 -27.31
CA LEU A 2 8.46 45.40 -25.86
C LEU A 2 7.07 45.13 -25.24
N ALA A 3 6.01 45.34 -25.99
CA ALA A 3 4.63 45.20 -25.48
C ALA A 3 3.98 43.81 -25.72
N VAL A 4 4.63 42.96 -26.51
CA VAL A 4 4.10 41.60 -26.82
C VAL A 4 4.64 40.53 -25.85
N LEU A 5 5.75 40.77 -25.18
CA LEU A 5 6.33 39.81 -24.20
C LEU A 5 5.72 39.91 -22.80
N LEU A 6 5.00 40.97 -22.48
CA LEU A 6 4.32 41.13 -21.20
C LEU A 6 2.89 40.56 -21.20
N GLY A 7 2.33 40.24 -22.37
CA GLY A 7 0.97 39.68 -22.51
C GLY A 7 0.89 38.17 -22.23
N THR A 8 1.93 37.43 -22.53
CA THR A 8 1.89 35.93 -22.41
C THR A 8 2.16 35.44 -21.01
N THR A 9 2.95 36.17 -20.20
CA THR A 9 3.17 35.82 -18.78
C THR A 9 1.98 36.18 -17.88
N ALA A 10 1.25 37.25 -18.23
CA ALA A 10 0.06 37.63 -17.47
C ALA A 10 -1.13 36.70 -17.68
N VAL A 11 -1.26 36.07 -18.85
CA VAL A 11 -2.35 35.12 -19.13
C VAL A 11 -2.11 33.79 -18.44
N ALA A 12 -0.88 33.25 -18.45
CA ALA A 12 -0.55 32.01 -17.75
C ALA A 12 -0.64 32.15 -16.23
N GLN A 13 -0.25 33.32 -15.68
CA GLN A 13 -0.38 33.60 -14.26
C GLN A 13 -1.84 33.77 -13.82
N SER A 14 -2.69 34.33 -14.70
CA SER A 14 -4.12 34.46 -14.42
C SER A 14 -4.89 33.14 -14.43
N GLU A 15 -4.47 32.17 -15.23
CA GLU A 15 -5.08 30.83 -15.23
C GLU A 15 -4.70 30.04 -13.97
N ALA A 16 -3.46 30.08 -13.54
CA ALA A 16 -3.01 29.45 -12.29
C ALA A 16 -3.68 30.11 -11.05
N ASP A 17 -3.80 31.45 -11.02
CA ASP A 17 -4.47 32.15 -9.93
C ASP A 17 -5.98 31.96 -9.97
N LEU A 18 -6.58 31.81 -11.13
CA LEU A 18 -7.97 31.45 -11.31
C LEU A 18 -8.20 30.00 -10.82
N PHE A 19 -7.31 29.09 -11.13
CA PHE A 19 -7.33 27.72 -10.65
C PHE A 19 -7.24 27.66 -9.12
N ARG A 20 -6.28 28.32 -8.50
CA ARG A 20 -6.14 28.44 -7.03
C ARG A 20 -7.37 29.05 -6.36
N SER A 21 -7.92 30.14 -6.94
CA SER A 21 -9.13 30.78 -6.41
C SER A 21 -10.34 29.85 -6.49
N LYS A 22 -10.35 28.99 -7.49
CA LYS A 22 -11.39 28.02 -7.74
C LYS A 22 -11.27 26.83 -6.76
N LEU A 23 -10.06 26.29 -6.57
CA LEU A 23 -9.77 25.28 -5.56
C LEU A 23 -10.17 25.73 -4.15
N ASN A 24 -9.78 26.97 -3.77
CA ASN A 24 -10.15 27.58 -2.49
C ASN A 24 -11.66 27.84 -2.34
N ARG A 25 -12.39 28.07 -3.42
CA ARG A 25 -13.86 28.19 -3.36
C ARG A 25 -14.53 26.83 -3.21
N PHE A 26 -13.96 25.79 -3.80
CA PHE A 26 -14.45 24.42 -3.67
C PHE A 26 -14.36 23.92 -2.22
N HIS A 27 -13.26 24.19 -1.53
CA HIS A 27 -13.10 23.88 -0.11
C HIS A 27 -14.02 24.67 0.84
N LYS A 28 -14.67 25.74 0.38
CA LYS A 28 -15.53 26.60 1.19
C LYS A 28 -17.03 26.45 0.93
N ARG A 29 -17.42 25.61 -0.03
CA ARG A 29 -18.84 25.41 -0.35
C ARG A 29 -19.48 24.40 0.56
N ASP A 30 -20.66 24.74 1.04
CA ASP A 30 -21.49 23.88 1.85
C ASP A 30 -22.08 22.74 1.01
N ALA A 31 -21.48 21.55 1.12
CA ALA A 31 -21.94 20.33 0.41
C ALA A 31 -23.34 19.92 0.83
N SER A 32 -23.86 20.38 1.97
CA SER A 32 -25.21 20.08 2.44
C SER A 32 -26.29 20.59 1.49
N LEU A 33 -26.04 21.72 0.83
CA LEU A 33 -26.99 22.28 -0.16
C LEU A 33 -27.08 21.44 -1.44
N LEU A 34 -25.98 20.83 -1.86
CA LEU A 34 -25.94 19.96 -3.05
C LEU A 34 -26.62 18.62 -2.79
N TYR A 35 -26.47 18.09 -1.59
CA TYR A 35 -27.07 16.81 -1.19
C TYR A 35 -28.58 16.92 -1.00
N GLN A 36 -29.08 18.04 -0.43
CA GLN A 36 -30.51 18.26 -0.25
C GLN A 36 -31.29 18.38 -1.57
N GLN A 37 -30.63 18.78 -2.66
CA GLN A 37 -31.28 18.94 -3.97
C GLN A 37 -31.38 17.63 -4.77
N ARG A 38 -30.64 16.61 -4.41
CA ARG A 38 -30.66 15.28 -5.05
C ARG A 38 -31.18 14.26 -4.04
N GLN A 39 -32.48 13.98 -4.07
CA GLN A 39 -33.05 12.87 -3.29
C GLN A 39 -32.61 11.53 -3.91
N PHE A 40 -31.49 10.99 -3.44
CA PHE A 40 -31.16 9.60 -3.71
C PHE A 40 -32.00 8.70 -2.80
N PRO A 41 -32.54 7.57 -3.30
CA PRO A 41 -33.15 6.59 -2.43
C PRO A 41 -32.04 5.99 -1.57
N MET A 42 -31.90 6.49 -0.37
CA MET A 42 -31.04 5.89 0.67
C MET A 42 -31.61 4.53 0.99
N GLY A 43 -30.89 3.47 0.68
CA GLY A 43 -31.19 2.14 1.22
C GLY A 43 -31.22 2.20 2.75
N LYS A 44 -31.94 1.27 3.38
CA LYS A 44 -31.93 1.17 4.85
C LYS A 44 -30.49 1.00 5.31
N MET A 45 -29.96 2.01 6.00
CA MET A 45 -28.71 1.88 6.72
C MET A 45 -28.83 0.70 7.69
N VAL A 46 -27.94 -0.24 7.61
CA VAL A 46 -27.70 -1.17 8.71
C VAL A 46 -27.23 -0.29 9.87
N GLU A 47 -27.94 -0.31 10.99
CA GLU A 47 -27.54 0.43 12.18
C GLU A 47 -26.12 -0.04 12.58
N ALA A 48 -25.11 0.66 12.11
CA ALA A 48 -23.80 0.59 12.70
C ALA A 48 -23.96 1.13 14.11
N THR A 49 -23.68 0.31 15.12
CA THR A 49 -23.76 0.72 16.52
C THR A 49 -22.85 1.95 16.67
N PRO A 50 -23.36 3.12 17.09
CA PRO A 50 -22.54 4.31 17.18
C PRO A 50 -21.36 4.05 18.11
N SER A 51 -20.16 4.23 17.64
CA SER A 51 -18.98 4.15 18.48
C SER A 51 -18.96 5.32 19.44
N LYS A 52 -18.93 5.04 20.73
CA LYS A 52 -19.14 6.06 21.78
C LYS A 52 -17.93 6.92 22.12
N ASP A 53 -16.75 6.63 21.56
CA ASP A 53 -15.51 7.36 21.80
C ASP A 53 -14.40 6.97 20.81
N ALA A 54 -13.25 7.58 20.92
CA ALA A 54 -12.07 7.33 20.07
C ALA A 54 -11.55 5.87 20.13
N GLN A 55 -12.06 5.05 21.04
CA GLN A 55 -11.76 3.63 21.17
C GLN A 55 -12.94 2.73 20.73
N GLY A 56 -13.97 3.32 20.12
CA GLY A 56 -15.28 2.69 19.97
C GLY A 56 -15.46 1.77 18.77
N LEU A 57 -14.67 1.86 17.72
CA LEU A 57 -14.78 0.92 16.61
C LEU A 57 -14.22 -0.44 17.02
N GLN A 58 -15.08 -1.44 17.07
CA GLN A 58 -14.70 -2.83 17.25
C GLN A 58 -14.77 -3.52 15.90
N LEU A 59 -13.61 -3.85 15.33
CA LEU A 59 -13.56 -4.72 14.17
C LEU A 59 -13.87 -6.17 14.59
N PRO A 60 -14.45 -6.98 13.71
CA PRO A 60 -14.60 -8.41 13.95
C PRO A 60 -13.26 -9.08 14.34
N GLU A 61 -13.34 -10.14 15.12
CA GLU A 61 -12.16 -10.93 15.52
C GLU A 61 -11.42 -11.52 14.32
N ASN A 62 -10.16 -11.88 14.51
CA ASN A 62 -9.29 -12.46 13.48
C ASN A 62 -9.20 -11.56 12.24
N ASN A 63 -9.07 -10.23 12.44
CA ASN A 63 -8.90 -9.29 11.34
C ASN A 63 -7.42 -9.03 11.01
N TRP A 64 -7.16 -8.73 9.72
CA TRP A 64 -5.87 -8.30 9.25
C TRP A 64 -6.00 -7.48 7.97
N PHE A 65 -5.11 -6.53 7.78
CA PHE A 65 -5.07 -5.63 6.63
C PHE A 65 -4.00 -6.13 5.67
N PRO A 66 -4.33 -6.50 4.42
CA PRO A 66 -3.35 -6.96 3.45
C PRO A 66 -2.41 -5.83 3.02
N GLY A 67 -1.17 -6.17 2.67
CA GLY A 67 -0.28 -5.27 1.96
C GLY A 67 -0.80 -4.99 0.54
N GLU A 68 -0.46 -3.85 -0.02
CA GLU A 68 -0.97 -3.46 -1.35
C GLU A 68 -0.42 -4.32 -2.49
N TRP A 69 0.68 -5.03 -2.27
CA TRP A 69 1.26 -6.01 -3.20
C TRP A 69 0.57 -7.38 -3.17
N GLU A 70 -0.39 -7.59 -2.26
CA GLU A 70 -1.14 -8.84 -2.19
C GLU A 70 -2.24 -8.89 -3.27
N GLU A 71 -2.84 -10.06 -3.42
CA GLU A 71 -3.83 -10.31 -4.48
C GLU A 71 -5.08 -9.43 -4.34
N VAL A 72 -5.46 -8.76 -5.42
CA VAL A 72 -6.65 -7.93 -5.50
C VAL A 72 -7.66 -8.49 -6.49
N LYS A 73 -8.95 -8.39 -6.14
CA LYS A 73 -10.05 -8.74 -7.05
C LYS A 73 -10.55 -7.57 -7.88
N ALA A 74 -10.41 -6.36 -7.35
CA ALA A 74 -10.90 -5.16 -8.02
C ALA A 74 -10.10 -3.93 -7.63
N VAL A 75 -10.15 -2.91 -8.48
CA VAL A 75 -9.68 -1.57 -8.17
C VAL A 75 -10.77 -0.57 -8.48
N VAL A 76 -11.10 0.27 -7.50
CA VAL A 76 -12.10 1.33 -7.65
C VAL A 76 -11.44 2.54 -8.29
N VAL A 77 -12.05 3.04 -9.36
CA VAL A 77 -11.67 4.24 -10.09
C VAL A 77 -12.93 5.05 -10.43
N THR A 78 -12.74 6.23 -10.96
CA THR A 78 -13.88 7.04 -11.43
C THR A 78 -13.88 7.20 -12.93
N CYS A 79 -15.06 7.50 -13.48
CA CYS A 79 -15.20 8.05 -14.81
C CYS A 79 -16.43 8.96 -14.84
N TYR A 80 -16.22 10.24 -14.62
CA TYR A 80 -17.29 11.21 -14.67
C TYR A 80 -17.60 11.61 -16.13
N TYR A 81 -18.81 12.10 -16.33
CA TYR A 81 -19.33 12.48 -17.63
C TYR A 81 -18.38 13.36 -18.45
N GLU A 82 -17.73 14.30 -17.81
CA GLU A 82 -16.82 15.25 -18.44
C GLU A 82 -15.56 14.59 -19.03
N TYR A 83 -15.15 13.43 -18.51
CA TYR A 83 -14.07 12.64 -19.12
C TYR A 83 -14.49 11.96 -20.41
N LEU A 84 -15.80 11.91 -20.65
CA LEU A 84 -16.39 11.30 -21.82
C LEU A 84 -16.58 12.29 -22.96
N VAL A 85 -16.57 13.60 -22.66
CA VAL A 85 -16.85 14.68 -23.62
C VAL A 85 -15.58 15.40 -24.03
N PRO A 86 -15.19 15.36 -25.32
CA PRO A 86 -14.00 16.05 -25.80
C PRO A 86 -14.04 17.57 -25.51
N GLY A 87 -12.91 18.12 -25.07
CA GLY A 87 -12.75 19.55 -24.77
C GLY A 87 -13.23 20.00 -23.40
N HIS A 88 -13.69 19.07 -22.56
CA HIS A 88 -14.10 19.33 -21.19
C HIS A 88 -13.14 18.69 -20.14
N GLU A 89 -12.16 17.94 -20.58
CA GLU A 89 -11.24 17.19 -19.72
C GLU A 89 -10.41 18.07 -18.80
N SER A 90 -10.17 19.35 -19.16
CA SER A 90 -9.44 20.29 -18.31
C SER A 90 -10.28 20.94 -17.21
N SER A 91 -11.58 20.68 -17.19
CA SER A 91 -12.51 21.33 -16.25
C SER A 91 -12.86 20.48 -15.03
N MET A 92 -12.08 19.49 -14.72
CA MET A 92 -12.33 18.42 -13.76
C MET A 92 -12.75 18.81 -12.36
N TYR A 93 -12.14 19.85 -11.81
CA TYR A 93 -12.50 20.33 -10.47
C TYR A 93 -13.86 21.04 -10.40
N TRP A 94 -14.49 21.22 -11.54
CA TRP A 94 -15.79 21.89 -11.68
C TRP A 94 -16.96 20.93 -11.76
N MET A 95 -16.67 19.69 -11.95
CA MET A 95 -17.58 18.68 -12.43
C MET A 95 -18.50 18.15 -11.37
N ALA A 96 -18.06 18.25 -10.15
CA ALA A 96 -18.84 17.82 -9.00
C ALA A 96 -19.94 18.81 -8.61
N ASP A 97 -19.95 20.02 -9.16
CA ASP A 97 -20.98 21.01 -8.87
C ASP A 97 -21.88 21.27 -10.08
N PRO A 98 -23.02 20.56 -10.16
CA PRO A 98 -24.00 20.81 -11.22
C PRO A 98 -24.59 22.21 -11.23
N LEU A 99 -24.39 23.01 -10.15
CA LEU A 99 -24.84 24.39 -10.08
C LEU A 99 -23.85 25.35 -10.74
N VAL A 100 -22.59 24.95 -10.91
CA VAL A 100 -21.55 25.78 -11.51
C VAL A 100 -21.38 25.48 -13.00
N SER A 101 -21.57 24.26 -13.43
CA SER A 101 -21.53 23.87 -14.84
C SER A 101 -22.92 23.80 -15.42
N GLY A 102 -23.53 24.93 -15.74
CA GLY A 102 -24.78 24.96 -16.53
C GLY A 102 -24.68 24.21 -17.84
N TYR A 103 -23.47 23.90 -18.30
CA TYR A 103 -23.16 23.09 -19.48
C TYR A 103 -23.32 21.59 -19.24
N ALA A 104 -22.82 21.01 -18.15
CA ALA A 104 -22.94 19.59 -17.90
C ALA A 104 -24.40 19.16 -17.70
N GLN A 105 -25.20 19.98 -17.01
CA GLN A 105 -26.64 19.78 -16.90
C GLN A 105 -27.38 19.90 -18.25
N TYR A 106 -26.98 20.87 -19.07
CA TYR A 106 -27.62 21.07 -20.37
C TYR A 106 -27.42 19.87 -21.27
N TYR A 107 -26.20 19.35 -21.40
CA TYR A 107 -25.92 18.19 -22.25
C TYR A 107 -26.45 16.89 -21.68
N LYS A 108 -26.36 16.67 -20.37
CA LYS A 108 -26.78 15.43 -19.72
C LYS A 108 -28.30 15.22 -19.72
N TYR A 109 -29.08 16.28 -19.53
CA TYR A 109 -30.52 16.18 -19.34
C TYR A 109 -31.36 16.57 -20.59
N ASN A 110 -30.76 17.23 -21.56
CA ASN A 110 -31.47 17.67 -22.76
C ASN A 110 -31.18 16.86 -24.03
N MET A 111 -30.24 15.91 -23.97
CA MET A 111 -29.97 15.01 -25.10
C MET A 111 -30.49 13.63 -24.80
N SER A 112 -31.22 13.03 -25.74
CA SER A 112 -31.57 11.63 -25.66
C SER A 112 -30.33 10.76 -25.85
N LEU A 113 -30.35 9.52 -25.30
CA LEU A 113 -29.28 8.55 -25.53
C LEU A 113 -29.06 8.32 -27.04
N GLN A 114 -30.10 8.44 -27.84
CA GLN A 114 -30.04 8.31 -29.30
C GLN A 114 -29.32 9.50 -29.94
N ASP A 115 -29.61 10.73 -29.52
CA ASP A 115 -28.90 11.93 -29.98
C ASP A 115 -27.44 11.88 -29.63
N TRP A 116 -27.12 11.36 -28.45
CA TRP A 116 -25.77 11.10 -27.98
C TRP A 116 -25.05 10.06 -28.85
N GLN A 117 -25.77 8.99 -29.23
CA GLN A 117 -25.24 7.93 -30.09
C GLN A 117 -24.95 8.45 -31.50
N GLU A 118 -25.82 9.31 -32.04
CA GLU A 118 -25.68 9.88 -33.35
C GLU A 118 -24.62 10.97 -33.42
N GLN A 119 -24.52 11.83 -32.41
CA GLN A 119 -23.46 12.86 -32.30
C GLN A 119 -22.12 12.29 -31.85
N GLY A 120 -22.12 11.27 -31.02
CA GLY A 120 -20.89 10.61 -30.54
C GLY A 120 -20.13 9.86 -31.63
N ALA A 121 -20.74 9.57 -32.77
CA ALA A 121 -20.05 8.93 -33.90
C ALA A 121 -19.04 9.85 -34.60
N GLY A 122 -19.29 11.16 -34.64
CA GLY A 122 -18.42 12.13 -35.29
C GLY A 122 -17.30 12.73 -34.40
N PRO A 123 -17.64 13.29 -33.24
CA PRO A 123 -16.64 13.90 -32.36
C PRO A 123 -15.67 12.90 -31.71
N TYR A 124 -16.15 11.70 -31.34
CA TYR A 124 -15.33 10.67 -30.73
C TYR A 124 -14.29 10.06 -31.66
N THR A 125 -14.51 10.03 -32.97
CA THR A 125 -13.48 9.56 -33.91
C THR A 125 -12.33 10.53 -34.09
N ALA A 126 -12.54 11.81 -33.83
CA ALA A 126 -11.47 12.82 -33.86
C ALA A 126 -10.73 12.97 -32.52
N ALA A 127 -11.37 12.61 -31.40
CA ALA A 127 -10.81 12.75 -30.06
C ALA A 127 -10.06 11.50 -29.55
N ILE A 128 -10.03 10.42 -30.34
CA ILE A 128 -9.11 9.29 -30.12
C ILE A 128 -7.74 9.70 -30.68
N ASP A 129 -7.33 10.90 -30.40
CA ASP A 129 -5.96 11.29 -30.64
C ASP A 129 -5.13 10.77 -29.46
N THR A 130 -4.04 10.12 -29.77
CA THR A 130 -3.08 9.47 -28.89
C THR A 130 -2.35 10.41 -27.92
N THR A 131 -2.67 11.70 -27.91
CA THR A 131 -2.21 12.63 -26.88
C THR A 131 -2.99 12.36 -25.60
N SER A 132 -2.26 12.04 -24.55
CA SER A 132 -2.79 11.79 -23.21
C SER A 132 -3.53 13.02 -22.72
N THR A 133 -4.83 13.08 -22.96
CA THR A 133 -5.69 14.03 -22.27
C THR A 133 -5.96 13.49 -20.86
N PHE A 134 -6.25 14.37 -19.92
CA PHE A 134 -6.54 14.01 -18.54
C PHE A 134 -7.59 12.87 -18.43
N GLY A 135 -8.69 12.97 -19.17
CA GLY A 135 -9.75 11.95 -19.16
C GLY A 135 -9.28 10.58 -19.59
N ASN A 136 -8.32 10.48 -20.50
CA ASN A 136 -7.81 9.21 -20.99
C ASN A 136 -7.02 8.43 -19.93
N VAL A 137 -6.46 9.08 -18.92
CA VAL A 137 -5.77 8.41 -17.79
C VAL A 137 -6.69 7.35 -17.17
N PHE A 138 -7.96 7.66 -16.95
CA PHE A 138 -8.93 6.74 -16.34
C PHE A 138 -9.24 5.54 -17.22
N PHE A 139 -9.22 5.69 -18.53
CA PHE A 139 -9.43 4.57 -19.47
C PHE A 139 -8.21 3.65 -19.54
N TYR A 140 -7.00 4.21 -19.53
CA TYR A 140 -5.77 3.41 -19.41
C TYR A 140 -5.67 2.71 -18.05
N LEU A 141 -6.16 3.34 -16.97
CA LEU A 141 -6.28 2.67 -15.67
C LEU A 141 -7.19 1.45 -15.73
N MET A 142 -8.39 1.59 -16.32
CA MET A 142 -9.32 0.47 -16.47
C MET A 142 -8.72 -0.67 -17.30
N ASP A 143 -7.94 -0.35 -18.33
CA ASP A 143 -7.23 -1.35 -19.13
C ASP A 143 -6.14 -2.05 -18.32
N ALA A 144 -5.30 -1.30 -17.61
CA ALA A 144 -4.22 -1.85 -16.81
C ALA A 144 -4.72 -2.73 -15.65
N ILE A 145 -5.81 -2.34 -15.00
CA ILE A 145 -6.48 -3.12 -13.96
C ILE A 145 -6.91 -4.48 -14.52
N GLN A 146 -7.59 -4.50 -15.66
CA GLN A 146 -8.03 -5.72 -16.31
C GLN A 146 -6.86 -6.57 -16.85
N MET A 147 -5.76 -5.95 -17.24
CA MET A 147 -4.51 -6.63 -17.59
C MET A 147 -3.95 -7.44 -16.41
N GLY A 148 -4.06 -6.91 -15.19
CA GLY A 148 -3.72 -7.61 -13.96
C GLY A 148 -4.72 -8.69 -13.54
N GLY A 149 -5.77 -8.91 -14.32
CA GLY A 149 -6.82 -9.91 -14.03
C GLY A 149 -7.84 -9.47 -12.98
N ALA A 150 -7.81 -8.22 -12.54
CA ALA A 150 -8.77 -7.66 -11.61
C ALA A 150 -9.96 -7.01 -12.33
N GLU A 151 -11.06 -6.79 -11.61
CA GLU A 151 -12.20 -6.00 -12.09
C GLU A 151 -11.91 -4.50 -11.95
N ALA A 152 -12.24 -3.69 -12.93
CA ALA A 152 -12.31 -2.25 -12.81
C ALA A 152 -13.69 -1.86 -12.25
N TRP A 153 -13.74 -1.40 -11.00
CA TRP A 153 -14.97 -0.88 -10.39
C TRP A 153 -15.05 0.62 -10.62
N VAL A 154 -15.88 1.02 -11.54
CA VAL A 154 -15.91 2.39 -12.05
C VAL A 154 -17.10 3.14 -11.47
N ARG A 155 -16.82 4.17 -10.67
CA ARG A 155 -17.88 5.07 -10.21
C ARG A 155 -18.28 6.00 -11.33
N VAL A 156 -19.57 6.02 -11.62
CA VAL A 156 -20.23 6.90 -12.59
C VAL A 156 -21.36 7.67 -11.93
N GLU A 157 -21.70 8.82 -12.45
CA GLU A 157 -22.77 9.63 -11.87
C GLU A 157 -24.17 9.03 -12.08
N ALA A 158 -24.42 8.46 -13.26
CA ALA A 158 -25.69 7.84 -13.63
C ALA A 158 -25.46 6.49 -14.32
N ALA A 159 -26.46 5.61 -14.24
CA ALA A 159 -26.36 4.28 -14.82
C ALA A 159 -26.15 4.29 -16.35
N GLU A 160 -26.66 5.29 -17.03
CA GLU A 160 -26.54 5.48 -18.48
C GLU A 160 -25.09 5.73 -18.89
N ASP A 161 -24.28 6.36 -18.03
CA ASP A 161 -22.87 6.67 -18.30
C ASP A 161 -22.05 5.40 -18.51
N SER A 162 -22.46 4.27 -17.90
CA SER A 162 -21.79 2.98 -18.04
C SER A 162 -21.63 2.52 -19.49
N ASN A 163 -22.68 2.70 -20.30
CA ASN A 163 -22.63 2.34 -21.71
C ASN A 163 -21.66 3.22 -22.51
N ILE A 164 -21.51 4.46 -22.11
CA ILE A 164 -20.60 5.42 -22.75
C ILE A 164 -19.16 5.04 -22.42
N VAL A 165 -18.87 4.71 -21.16
CA VAL A 165 -17.56 4.23 -20.71
C VAL A 165 -17.13 2.99 -21.50
N LEU A 166 -17.99 1.96 -21.57
CA LEU A 166 -17.67 0.73 -22.28
C LEU A 166 -17.39 0.98 -23.76
N ARG A 167 -18.21 1.81 -24.44
CA ARG A 167 -17.96 2.15 -25.84
C ARG A 167 -16.66 2.93 -26.04
N LYS A 168 -16.28 3.80 -25.12
CA LYS A 168 -15.01 4.53 -25.24
C LYS A 168 -13.84 3.57 -25.07
N LEU A 169 -13.87 2.64 -24.11
CA LEU A 169 -12.87 1.58 -23.97
C LEU A 169 -12.75 0.76 -25.27
N GLU A 170 -13.88 0.29 -25.81
CA GLU A 170 -13.93 -0.48 -27.07
C GLU A 170 -13.30 0.30 -28.24
N ARG A 171 -13.65 1.58 -28.40
CA ARG A 171 -13.10 2.44 -29.46
C ARG A 171 -11.63 2.72 -29.32
N MET A 172 -11.14 2.80 -28.09
CA MET A 172 -9.71 2.93 -27.80
C MET A 172 -8.95 1.60 -27.97
N GLY A 173 -9.65 0.48 -28.24
CA GLY A 173 -9.05 -0.85 -28.31
C GLY A 173 -8.55 -1.37 -26.95
N LEU A 174 -9.14 -0.88 -25.86
CA LEU A 174 -8.80 -1.24 -24.50
C LEU A 174 -9.73 -2.36 -23.98
N ARG A 175 -9.27 -3.09 -22.95
CA ARG A 175 -10.07 -4.14 -22.28
C ARG A 175 -11.31 -3.54 -21.64
N HIS A 176 -12.45 -4.21 -21.74
CA HIS A 176 -13.71 -3.72 -21.22
C HIS A 176 -14.64 -4.83 -20.71
N GLU A 177 -14.15 -6.06 -20.63
CA GLU A 177 -14.94 -7.24 -20.25
C GLU A 177 -15.17 -7.33 -18.74
N ASN A 178 -14.17 -6.90 -17.95
CA ASN A 178 -14.19 -6.98 -16.48
C ASN A 178 -14.39 -5.58 -15.85
N VAL A 179 -15.42 -4.87 -16.31
CA VAL A 179 -15.81 -3.57 -15.76
C VAL A 179 -17.13 -3.69 -15.01
N ARG A 180 -17.15 -3.20 -13.77
CA ARG A 180 -18.39 -3.05 -12.98
C ARG A 180 -18.61 -1.59 -12.63
N PHE A 181 -19.85 -1.21 -12.42
CA PHE A 181 -20.18 0.19 -12.16
C PHE A 181 -20.73 0.39 -10.76
N ILE A 182 -20.29 1.47 -10.13
CA ILE A 182 -20.81 2.02 -8.89
C ILE A 182 -21.51 3.31 -9.26
N VAL A 183 -22.84 3.35 -9.14
CA VAL A 183 -23.64 4.50 -9.55
C VAL A 183 -23.84 5.45 -8.38
N GLY A 184 -23.41 6.68 -8.54
CA GLY A 184 -23.58 7.75 -7.57
C GLY A 184 -22.62 8.91 -7.83
N PRO A 185 -23.06 10.15 -7.53
CA PRO A 185 -22.23 11.33 -7.77
C PRO A 185 -21.03 11.39 -6.82
N GLY A 186 -19.92 11.97 -7.26
CA GLY A 186 -18.74 12.28 -6.45
C GLY A 186 -18.34 13.74 -6.60
N ASN A 187 -17.43 14.18 -5.74
CA ASN A 187 -16.87 15.52 -5.78
C ASN A 187 -15.52 15.57 -6.49
N SER A 188 -14.78 14.45 -6.50
CA SER A 188 -13.46 14.38 -7.09
C SER A 188 -13.13 12.96 -7.55
N PHE A 189 -11.89 12.76 -7.95
CA PHE A 189 -11.33 11.49 -8.41
C PHE A 189 -10.29 10.90 -7.44
N TRP A 190 -10.08 11.50 -6.29
CA TRP A 190 -9.09 11.08 -5.28
C TRP A 190 -9.62 9.91 -4.44
N TYR A 191 -9.80 8.75 -5.10
CA TYR A 191 -10.45 7.60 -4.46
C TYR A 191 -9.54 6.82 -3.51
N ARG A 192 -8.25 7.05 -3.58
CA ARG A 192 -7.33 6.59 -2.55
C ARG A 192 -7.69 7.20 -1.19
N ASP A 193 -8.00 8.48 -1.19
CA ASP A 193 -8.14 9.27 0.03
C ASP A 193 -9.51 9.14 0.67
N CYS A 194 -10.56 9.20 -0.13
CA CYS A 194 -11.94 9.05 0.33
C CYS A 194 -12.44 7.59 0.30
N GLY A 195 -11.69 6.67 -0.27
CA GLY A 195 -12.06 5.27 -0.34
C GLY A 195 -11.77 4.51 0.95
N PRO A 196 -12.50 3.41 1.20
CA PRO A 196 -12.33 2.64 2.42
C PRO A 196 -11.00 1.89 2.44
N ILE A 197 -10.53 1.55 3.63
CA ILE A 197 -9.40 0.63 3.79
C ILE A 197 -9.95 -0.78 3.98
N ALA A 198 -9.76 -1.63 2.98
CA ALA A 198 -10.28 -2.99 3.02
C ALA A 198 -9.42 -3.91 3.87
N PHE A 199 -10.05 -4.90 4.50
CA PHE A 199 -9.41 -5.86 5.39
C PHE A 199 -10.12 -7.20 5.34
N TYR A 200 -9.46 -8.22 5.87
CA TYR A 200 -10.04 -9.54 6.08
C TYR A 200 -10.42 -9.73 7.55
N TYR A 201 -11.48 -10.51 7.80
CA TYR A 201 -11.92 -10.83 9.16
C TYR A 201 -12.58 -12.20 9.27
N GLY A 202 -12.56 -12.73 10.50
CA GLY A 202 -13.18 -14.00 10.86
C GLY A 202 -12.46 -15.21 10.23
N ASP A 203 -12.91 -16.40 10.60
CA ASP A 203 -12.29 -17.67 10.16
C ASP A 203 -12.49 -17.95 8.67
N GLN A 204 -13.32 -17.18 7.98
CA GLN A 204 -13.60 -17.33 6.56
C GLN A 204 -12.87 -16.30 5.68
N ASP A 205 -11.97 -15.50 6.25
CA ASP A 205 -11.31 -14.39 5.56
C ASP A 205 -12.31 -13.55 4.75
N SER A 206 -13.42 -13.18 5.40
CA SER A 206 -14.42 -12.31 4.78
C SER A 206 -13.85 -10.93 4.56
N VAL A 207 -14.15 -10.33 3.41
CA VAL A 207 -13.70 -8.95 3.12
C VAL A 207 -14.63 -7.95 3.78
N GLY A 208 -14.07 -7.01 4.52
CA GLY A 208 -14.73 -5.84 5.08
C GLY A 208 -13.98 -4.56 4.74
N MET A 209 -14.56 -3.43 5.07
CA MET A 209 -13.98 -2.11 4.82
C MET A 209 -14.06 -1.26 6.08
N VAL A 210 -13.00 -0.51 6.39
CA VAL A 210 -13.04 0.57 7.38
C VAL A 210 -13.22 1.89 6.64
N ASP A 211 -14.25 2.62 7.06
CA ASP A 211 -14.64 3.91 6.54
C ASP A 211 -14.13 5.00 7.50
N PHE A 212 -13.13 5.71 7.07
CA PHE A 212 -12.57 6.87 7.76
C PHE A 212 -13.26 8.14 7.26
N GLY A 213 -13.51 9.10 8.14
CA GLY A 213 -14.08 10.37 7.73
C GLY A 213 -13.19 11.12 6.75
N TYR A 214 -13.82 11.81 5.81
CA TYR A 214 -13.16 12.64 4.81
C TYR A 214 -13.50 14.13 4.97
N TYR A 215 -13.03 14.98 4.07
CA TYR A 215 -13.15 16.43 4.21
C TYR A 215 -14.60 16.93 4.27
N PRO A 216 -14.88 17.95 5.10
CA PRO A 216 -16.21 18.54 5.22
C PRO A 216 -16.82 19.01 3.91
N GLY A 217 -16.16 19.51 2.99
CA GLY A 217 -16.70 19.94 1.69
C GLY A 217 -16.89 18.83 0.65
N ARG A 218 -16.63 17.57 1.02
CA ARG A 218 -16.54 16.42 0.12
C ARG A 218 -17.47 15.25 0.49
N ALA A 219 -18.69 15.55 0.94
CA ALA A 219 -19.64 14.52 1.39
C ALA A 219 -20.01 13.50 0.31
N LEU A 220 -19.97 13.89 -0.97
CA LEU A 220 -20.21 12.93 -2.05
C LEU A 220 -19.04 11.95 -2.22
N ASP A 221 -17.82 12.41 -2.04
CA ASP A 221 -16.64 11.53 -2.04
C ASP A 221 -16.67 10.61 -0.82
N ASP A 222 -16.95 11.14 0.37
CA ASP A 222 -17.08 10.41 1.64
C ASP A 222 -18.18 9.33 1.60
N SER A 223 -19.12 9.43 0.66
CA SER A 223 -20.14 8.41 0.43
C SER A 223 -19.65 7.15 -0.32
N LEU A 224 -18.42 7.13 -0.82
CA LEU A 224 -17.92 6.02 -1.63
C LEU A 224 -17.93 4.66 -0.91
N PRO A 225 -17.47 4.54 0.36
CA PRO A 225 -17.54 3.28 1.08
C PRO A 225 -18.97 2.74 1.21
N HIS A 226 -19.92 3.63 1.47
CA HIS A 226 -21.34 3.28 1.57
C HIS A 226 -21.93 2.80 0.22
N LEU A 227 -21.56 3.44 -0.90
CA LEU A 227 -21.96 2.99 -2.23
C LEU A 227 -21.39 1.60 -2.57
N ILE A 228 -20.14 1.33 -2.15
CA ILE A 228 -19.53 0.00 -2.31
C ILE A 228 -20.30 -1.03 -1.48
N GLU A 229 -20.64 -0.73 -0.23
CA GLU A 229 -21.45 -1.63 0.60
C GLU A 229 -22.79 -1.93 -0.07
N GLN A 230 -23.53 -0.91 -0.49
CA GLN A 230 -24.85 -1.07 -1.09
C GLN A 230 -24.85 -1.83 -2.43
N GLN A 231 -23.86 -1.59 -3.26
CA GLN A 231 -23.89 -2.08 -4.65
C GLN A 231 -22.97 -3.27 -4.89
N MET A 232 -21.93 -3.44 -4.08
CA MET A 232 -20.97 -4.55 -4.18
C MET A 232 -21.06 -5.53 -3.01
N GLY A 233 -21.81 -5.19 -1.94
CA GLY A 233 -22.10 -6.09 -0.83
C GLY A 233 -20.95 -6.31 0.14
N ILE A 234 -19.97 -5.41 0.21
CA ILE A 234 -18.85 -5.49 1.15
C ILE A 234 -19.22 -4.72 2.42
N PRO A 235 -19.24 -5.36 3.61
CA PRO A 235 -19.59 -4.70 4.86
C PRO A 235 -18.70 -3.51 5.19
N ASN A 236 -19.29 -2.40 5.64
CA ASN A 236 -18.64 -1.16 5.96
C ASN A 236 -18.63 -0.89 7.47
N PHE A 237 -17.45 -0.62 8.04
CA PHE A 237 -17.21 -0.36 9.47
C PHE A 237 -16.73 1.08 9.64
N ILE A 238 -17.60 1.94 10.18
CA ILE A 238 -17.37 3.38 10.22
C ILE A 238 -16.60 3.77 11.48
N THR A 239 -15.56 4.59 11.34
CA THR A 239 -14.82 5.20 12.45
C THR A 239 -15.02 6.72 12.49
N SER A 240 -14.85 7.32 13.66
CA SER A 240 -14.90 8.79 13.82
C SER A 240 -13.55 9.47 13.51
N ILE A 241 -12.51 8.71 13.20
CA ILE A 241 -11.21 9.26 12.79
C ILE A 241 -11.29 9.78 11.37
N GLU A 242 -10.87 11.01 11.17
CA GLU A 242 -10.70 11.61 9.86
C GLU A 242 -9.32 11.25 9.32
N TRP A 243 -9.26 10.60 8.17
CA TRP A 243 -7.98 10.15 7.58
C TRP A 243 -8.10 9.88 6.10
N GLU A 244 -6.99 9.99 5.41
CA GLU A 244 -6.86 9.81 3.96
C GLU A 244 -6.02 8.59 3.65
N GLY A 245 -6.49 7.78 2.69
CA GLY A 245 -5.85 6.51 2.35
C GLY A 245 -4.45 6.66 1.74
N GLY A 246 -4.12 7.79 1.11
CA GLY A 246 -2.76 8.09 0.63
C GLY A 246 -1.76 8.33 1.78
N ASN A 247 -2.28 8.64 2.96
CA ASN A 247 -1.51 8.77 4.19
C ASN A 247 -1.48 7.46 5.02
N CYS A 248 -1.78 6.33 4.40
CA CYS A 248 -1.84 5.01 5.02
C CYS A 248 -0.91 4.03 4.31
N LEU A 249 0.11 3.54 4.99
CA LEU A 249 0.95 2.44 4.52
C LEU A 249 0.93 1.33 5.55
N VAL A 250 0.57 0.11 5.15
CA VAL A 250 0.52 -1.09 6.00
C VAL A 250 1.44 -2.18 5.45
N ASP A 251 2.04 -2.97 6.35
CA ASP A 251 2.94 -4.07 5.98
C ASP A 251 2.27 -5.44 5.84
N GLY A 252 0.94 -5.49 5.81
CA GLY A 252 0.22 -6.76 5.76
C GLY A 252 0.28 -7.58 7.07
N ALA A 253 1.02 -7.13 8.08
CA ALA A 253 1.32 -7.87 9.29
C ALA A 253 1.14 -7.06 10.59
N GLY A 254 0.22 -6.08 10.58
CA GLY A 254 -0.18 -5.31 11.75
C GLY A 254 0.70 -4.09 12.07
N MET A 255 1.46 -3.59 11.10
CA MET A 255 2.12 -2.29 11.18
C MET A 255 1.37 -1.27 10.32
N VAL A 256 1.24 -0.05 10.80
CA VAL A 256 0.75 1.10 10.04
C VAL A 256 1.68 2.29 10.17
N ILE A 257 1.91 2.96 9.04
CA ILE A 257 2.62 4.23 8.96
C ILE A 257 1.65 5.30 8.47
N SER A 258 1.69 6.47 9.11
CA SER A 258 0.99 7.67 8.69
C SER A 258 1.90 8.88 8.89
N SER A 259 1.59 9.98 8.24
CA SER A 259 2.19 11.28 8.59
C SER A 259 1.37 12.00 9.66
N ASP A 260 1.97 13.01 10.29
CA ASP A 260 1.32 13.84 11.29
C ASP A 260 0.26 14.80 10.71
N ALA A 261 0.04 14.77 9.40
CA ALA A 261 -1.10 15.41 8.74
C ALA A 261 -2.44 14.90 9.32
N ILE A 262 -2.50 13.63 9.74
CA ILE A 262 -3.68 13.02 10.39
C ILE A 262 -4.17 13.83 11.61
N TYR A 263 -3.29 14.56 12.28
CA TYR A 263 -3.70 15.33 13.44
C TYR A 263 -4.56 16.55 13.09
N SER A 264 -4.45 17.09 11.87
CA SER A 264 -5.14 18.30 11.46
C SER A 264 -6.65 18.19 11.60
N GLY A 265 -7.27 17.15 11.04
CA GLY A 265 -8.73 16.94 11.14
C GLY A 265 -9.21 16.45 12.50
N ASN A 266 -8.33 15.84 13.30
CA ASN A 266 -8.72 15.16 14.54
C ASN A 266 -8.45 15.92 15.82
N THR A 267 -7.42 16.78 15.86
CA THR A 267 -6.98 17.43 17.11
C THR A 267 -7.11 18.94 17.09
N ASP A 268 -7.15 19.58 15.92
CA ASP A 268 -7.09 21.03 15.80
C ASP A 268 -8.45 21.74 15.88
N ALA A 269 -8.42 23.01 16.26
CA ALA A 269 -9.61 23.78 16.59
C ALA A 269 -10.43 24.25 15.38
N THR A 270 -9.89 24.16 14.20
CA THR A 270 -10.41 24.82 13.01
C THR A 270 -10.89 23.78 11.99
N GLY A 271 -12.18 23.69 11.79
CA GLY A 271 -12.79 22.94 10.71
C GLY A 271 -13.00 21.45 11.03
N GLN A 272 -13.78 21.17 12.05
CA GLN A 272 -14.07 19.78 12.43
C GLN A 272 -15.29 19.23 11.70
N LEU A 273 -15.10 18.07 11.10
CA LEU A 273 -16.20 17.18 10.75
C LEU A 273 -16.78 16.53 12.01
N THR A 274 -18.08 16.60 12.14
CA THR A 274 -18.80 15.68 13.02
C THR A 274 -19.63 14.78 12.12
N TRP A 275 -19.14 13.58 11.96
CA TRP A 275 -19.93 12.49 11.43
C TRP A 275 -20.80 11.96 12.59
N ASP A 276 -22.11 11.99 12.46
CA ASP A 276 -23.02 11.43 13.45
C ASP A 276 -23.40 9.97 13.17
N GLY A 277 -22.75 9.35 12.18
CA GLY A 277 -22.97 7.96 11.79
C GLY A 277 -24.29 7.69 11.06
N VAL A 278 -25.14 8.69 10.89
CA VAL A 278 -26.53 8.49 10.43
C VAL A 278 -26.84 9.24 9.16
N ASN A 279 -26.25 10.43 8.94
CA ASN A 279 -26.59 11.24 7.79
C ASN A 279 -25.46 12.21 7.40
N PRO A 280 -24.85 12.06 6.22
CA PRO A 280 -23.82 12.99 5.76
C PRO A 280 -24.32 14.42 5.54
N SER A 281 -25.64 14.65 5.54
CA SER A 281 -26.22 15.98 5.42
C SER A 281 -26.32 16.75 6.73
N THR A 282 -26.07 16.11 7.88
CA THR A 282 -26.14 16.72 9.23
C THR A 282 -24.77 16.94 9.85
N ILE A 283 -23.76 17.22 9.07
CA ILE A 283 -22.42 17.49 9.58
C ILE A 283 -22.44 18.73 10.47
N ASN A 284 -22.32 18.50 11.77
CA ASN A 284 -22.23 19.57 12.75
C ASN A 284 -20.79 19.78 13.20
N TYR A 285 -20.12 20.73 12.59
CA TYR A 285 -18.73 21.06 12.83
C TYR A 285 -18.39 21.50 14.26
N SER A 286 -19.37 21.75 15.11
CA SER A 286 -19.16 22.33 16.43
C SER A 286 -19.14 21.34 17.60
N THR A 287 -19.50 20.09 17.40
CA THR A 287 -19.80 19.15 18.52
C THR A 287 -18.89 17.94 18.64
N LYS A 288 -17.99 17.67 17.68
CA LYS A 288 -17.03 16.57 17.80
C LYS A 288 -16.04 16.84 18.93
N PRO A 289 -15.91 15.97 19.94
CA PRO A 289 -14.87 16.13 20.94
C PRO A 289 -13.51 15.99 20.26
N ARG A 290 -12.62 16.94 20.55
CA ARG A 290 -11.25 16.90 20.04
C ARG A 290 -10.50 15.74 20.65
N LEU A 291 -9.83 15.01 19.80
CA LEU A 291 -8.93 13.95 20.23
C LEU A 291 -7.57 14.54 20.59
N THR A 292 -6.87 13.92 21.54
CA THR A 292 -5.45 14.18 21.71
C THR A 292 -4.66 13.44 20.61
N ARG A 293 -3.45 13.87 20.32
CA ARG A 293 -2.55 13.12 19.42
C ARG A 293 -2.38 11.66 19.86
N GLN A 294 -2.36 11.40 21.17
CA GLN A 294 -2.27 10.06 21.69
C GLN A 294 -3.55 9.26 21.38
N ASN A 295 -4.74 9.83 21.54
CA ASN A 295 -5.98 9.15 21.19
C ASN A 295 -6.04 8.78 19.69
N VAL A 296 -5.60 9.66 18.80
CA VAL A 296 -5.52 9.36 17.36
C VAL A 296 -4.57 8.19 17.10
N LYS A 297 -3.37 8.24 17.70
CA LYS A 297 -2.40 7.14 17.56
C LYS A 297 -2.92 5.82 18.11
N ASP A 298 -3.58 5.85 19.28
CA ASP A 298 -4.18 4.66 19.91
C ASP A 298 -5.32 4.08 19.05
N SER A 299 -6.11 4.94 18.42
CA SER A 299 -7.17 4.52 17.49
C SER A 299 -6.60 3.84 16.25
N LEU A 300 -5.55 4.41 15.64
CA LEU A 300 -4.87 3.75 14.52
C LEU A 300 -4.23 2.42 14.93
N ALA A 301 -3.61 2.37 16.10
CA ALA A 301 -3.03 1.13 16.63
C ALA A 301 -4.11 0.07 16.85
N HIS A 302 -5.28 0.47 17.34
CA HIS A 302 -6.39 -0.44 17.56
C HIS A 302 -7.00 -0.96 16.27
N ILE A 303 -7.14 -0.10 15.25
CA ILE A 303 -7.81 -0.44 13.99
C ILE A 303 -6.85 -1.17 13.04
N LEU A 304 -5.66 -0.62 12.79
CA LEU A 304 -4.79 -1.01 11.67
C LEU A 304 -3.44 -1.57 12.11
N GLY A 305 -2.87 -1.02 13.18
CA GLY A 305 -1.49 -1.25 13.54
C GLY A 305 -1.29 -1.87 14.92
N PRO A 306 -1.93 -3.01 15.26
CA PRO A 306 -1.81 -3.59 16.62
C PRO A 306 -0.36 -3.97 16.98
N ARG A 307 0.48 -4.29 16.00
CA ARG A 307 1.90 -4.57 16.22
C ARG A 307 2.73 -3.30 16.34
N ALA A 308 2.54 -2.35 15.44
CA ALA A 308 3.29 -1.09 15.44
C ALA A 308 2.54 0.04 14.72
N THR A 309 2.56 1.23 15.29
CA THR A 309 1.96 2.43 14.71
C THR A 309 2.98 3.57 14.72
N TYR A 310 3.37 4.01 13.51
CA TYR A 310 4.34 5.07 13.32
C TYR A 310 3.66 6.29 12.70
N ILE A 311 3.85 7.46 13.33
CA ILE A 311 3.39 8.75 12.81
C ILE A 311 4.60 9.63 12.59
N LEU A 312 4.88 9.92 11.32
CA LEU A 312 6.08 10.62 10.86
C LEU A 312 5.76 12.09 10.51
N PRO A 313 6.74 12.99 10.53
CA PRO A 313 6.55 14.35 10.02
C PRO A 313 6.04 14.38 8.59
N ALA A 314 4.99 15.14 8.32
CA ALA A 314 4.42 15.35 6.99
C ALA A 314 5.29 16.25 6.11
N PHE A 315 5.19 16.09 4.80
CA PHE A 315 5.67 17.06 3.83
C PHE A 315 4.90 18.39 3.93
N ARG A 316 5.51 19.47 3.52
CA ARG A 316 4.92 20.82 3.58
C ARG A 316 4.70 21.46 2.21
N TYR A 317 5.40 20.98 1.20
CA TYR A 317 5.45 21.60 -0.14
C TYR A 317 5.08 20.61 -1.27
N ASP A 318 4.28 19.63 -0.94
CA ASP A 318 3.85 18.52 -1.80
C ASP A 318 2.46 18.73 -2.45
N GLY A 319 2.00 19.94 -2.53
CA GLY A 319 0.62 20.25 -2.94
C GLY A 319 -0.34 20.38 -1.76
N GLY A 320 0.12 20.11 -0.53
CA GLY A 320 -0.62 20.27 0.72
C GLY A 320 -1.28 19.01 1.22
N THR A 321 -0.92 17.84 0.71
CA THR A 321 -1.44 16.53 1.13
C THR A 321 -0.74 16.00 2.38
N GLY A 322 0.59 16.11 2.45
CA GLY A 322 1.40 15.57 3.53
C GLY A 322 1.42 14.04 3.59
N HIS A 323 1.11 13.37 2.49
CA HIS A 323 0.93 11.92 2.42
C HIS A 323 2.25 11.14 2.35
N ILE A 324 2.23 9.91 2.88
CA ILE A 324 3.38 8.98 2.87
C ILE A 324 3.61 8.41 1.46
N ASP A 325 2.56 8.15 0.70
CA ASP A 325 2.60 7.52 -0.63
C ASP A 325 3.34 8.35 -1.69
N LEU A 326 3.65 9.62 -1.38
CA LEU A 326 4.42 10.48 -2.28
C LEU A 326 5.91 10.12 -2.33
N TYR A 327 6.43 9.38 -1.34
CA TYR A 327 7.87 9.06 -1.30
C TYR A 327 8.20 7.66 -0.78
N ALA A 328 7.23 6.94 -0.23
CA ALA A 328 7.42 5.61 0.36
C ALA A 328 6.33 4.65 -0.09
N ASP A 329 6.74 3.43 -0.35
CA ASP A 329 5.90 2.29 -0.66
C ASP A 329 6.51 1.01 -0.09
N MET A 330 5.78 -0.08 -0.09
CA MET A 330 6.24 -1.42 0.27
C MET A 330 5.80 -2.42 -0.80
N TRP A 331 6.61 -3.44 -1.04
CA TRP A 331 6.25 -4.54 -1.94
C TRP A 331 6.39 -5.93 -1.29
N ASP A 332 6.79 -5.94 -0.02
CA ASP A 332 6.93 -7.13 0.81
C ASP A 332 6.82 -6.72 2.29
N GLU A 333 6.55 -7.64 3.19
CA GLU A 333 6.36 -7.39 4.63
C GLU A 333 7.61 -6.82 5.32
N ASN A 334 8.77 -6.86 4.69
CA ASN A 334 10.01 -6.34 5.25
C ASN A 334 10.84 -5.48 4.29
N GLU A 335 10.26 -5.06 3.16
CA GLU A 335 10.99 -4.28 2.15
C GLU A 335 10.25 -3.01 1.76
N PHE A 336 10.91 -1.86 1.98
CA PHE A 336 10.46 -0.55 1.53
C PHE A 336 11.02 -0.22 0.14
N VAL A 337 10.28 0.60 -0.60
CA VAL A 337 10.76 1.32 -1.76
C VAL A 337 10.58 2.81 -1.53
N PHE A 338 11.67 3.56 -1.61
CA PHE A 338 11.66 5.00 -1.37
C PHE A 338 12.04 5.78 -2.62
N SER A 339 11.41 6.94 -2.81
CA SER A 339 11.86 7.93 -3.78
C SER A 339 13.19 8.54 -3.33
N LYS A 340 14.24 8.41 -4.16
CA LYS A 340 15.55 8.99 -3.89
C LYS A 340 15.63 10.40 -4.45
N PHE A 341 15.52 11.38 -3.57
CA PHE A 341 15.72 12.77 -3.95
C PHE A 341 17.16 13.03 -4.41
N PRO A 342 17.38 13.90 -5.39
CA PRO A 342 18.73 14.30 -5.80
C PRO A 342 19.50 15.03 -4.67
N ASP A 343 20.80 14.78 -4.55
CA ASP A 343 21.64 15.34 -3.48
C ASP A 343 21.66 16.87 -3.44
N ASN A 344 21.42 17.54 -4.59
CA ASN A 344 21.35 19.00 -4.67
C ASN A 344 20.06 19.57 -4.08
N TYR A 345 19.09 18.73 -3.66
CA TYR A 345 17.88 19.14 -2.97
C TYR A 345 18.01 19.26 -1.46
N SER A 346 19.21 19.15 -0.91
CA SER A 346 19.47 19.21 0.52
C SER A 346 18.97 20.47 1.24
N ARG A 347 18.63 21.51 0.49
CA ARG A 347 18.01 22.75 1.03
C ARG A 347 16.49 22.73 1.09
N TRP A 348 15.86 21.71 0.51
CA TRP A 348 14.42 21.54 0.58
C TRP A 348 14.00 21.05 1.95
N THR A 349 12.91 21.61 2.46
CA THR A 349 12.33 21.15 3.73
C THR A 349 11.87 19.70 3.61
N ASP A 350 11.16 19.36 2.53
CA ASP A 350 10.60 18.03 2.32
C ASP A 350 11.68 16.98 2.02
N TYR A 351 12.77 17.35 1.33
CA TYR A 351 13.95 16.49 1.23
C TYR A 351 14.50 16.08 2.60
N ASN A 352 14.67 17.06 3.50
CA ASN A 352 15.17 16.79 4.85
C ASN A 352 14.16 15.98 5.68
N THR A 353 12.87 16.21 5.47
CA THR A 353 11.79 15.44 6.11
C THR A 353 11.81 14.00 5.62
N ALA A 354 11.86 13.77 4.30
CA ALA A 354 11.95 12.43 3.72
C ALA A 354 13.18 11.67 4.23
N SER A 355 14.36 12.28 4.20
CA SER A 355 15.59 11.64 4.67
C SER A 355 15.47 11.19 6.13
N LYS A 356 14.98 12.05 7.02
CA LYS A 356 14.79 11.71 8.43
C LYS A 356 13.73 10.63 8.65
N ASN A 357 12.66 10.68 7.88
CA ASN A 357 11.59 9.67 7.94
C ASN A 357 12.12 8.30 7.50
N ILE A 358 12.86 8.24 6.38
CA ILE A 358 13.49 7.03 5.87
C ILE A 358 14.49 6.48 6.90
N ASP A 359 15.39 7.32 7.42
CA ASP A 359 16.33 6.93 8.44
C ASP A 359 15.63 6.33 9.67
N SER A 360 14.51 6.94 10.09
CA SER A 360 13.71 6.45 11.21
C SER A 360 13.07 5.10 10.91
N LEU A 361 12.46 4.93 9.72
CA LEU A 361 11.81 3.69 9.31
C LEU A 361 12.80 2.52 9.26
N LEU A 362 14.02 2.77 8.79
CA LEU A 362 15.06 1.74 8.70
C LEU A 362 15.66 1.34 10.06
N THR A 363 15.33 2.06 11.14
CA THR A 363 15.68 1.63 12.52
C THR A 363 14.66 0.68 13.14
N TYR A 364 13.48 0.55 12.53
CA TYR A 364 12.42 -0.31 13.05
C TYR A 364 12.55 -1.74 12.53
N ASN A 365 11.96 -2.68 13.28
CA ASN A 365 11.93 -4.08 12.88
C ASN A 365 10.61 -4.43 12.19
N SER A 366 10.72 -5.24 11.16
CA SER A 366 9.60 -5.88 10.47
C SER A 366 8.89 -6.92 11.37
N VAL A 367 7.86 -7.56 10.84
CA VAL A 367 7.18 -8.67 11.52
C VAL A 367 8.11 -9.86 11.83
N PHE A 368 9.23 -9.96 11.14
CA PHE A 368 10.24 -11.01 11.31
C PHE A 368 11.32 -10.66 12.36
N ASP A 369 11.14 -9.59 13.13
CA ASP A 369 12.09 -9.07 14.12
C ASP A 369 13.51 -8.78 13.54
N VAL A 370 13.53 -8.34 12.30
CA VAL A 370 14.74 -7.84 11.62
C VAL A 370 14.49 -6.44 11.06
N PRO A 371 15.53 -5.61 10.90
CA PRO A 371 15.40 -4.31 10.26
C PRO A 371 14.77 -4.43 8.88
N TYR A 372 13.99 -3.43 8.51
CA TYR A 372 13.47 -3.34 7.15
C TYR A 372 14.62 -3.18 6.15
N LYS A 373 14.50 -3.84 5.01
CA LYS A 373 15.32 -3.61 3.83
C LYS A 373 14.73 -2.46 3.00
N CYS A 374 15.51 -1.87 2.11
CA CYS A 374 14.97 -0.84 1.24
C CYS A 374 15.61 -0.85 -0.15
N HIS A 375 14.80 -0.43 -1.11
CA HIS A 375 15.20 -0.09 -2.46
C HIS A 375 14.92 1.39 -2.72
N TYR A 376 15.59 1.95 -3.71
CA TYR A 376 15.40 3.34 -4.09
C TYR A 376 15.02 3.42 -5.56
N ILE A 377 13.97 4.18 -5.84
CA ILE A 377 13.60 4.59 -7.19
C ILE A 377 13.94 6.07 -7.39
N PRO A 378 14.25 6.52 -8.63
CA PRO A 378 14.64 7.88 -8.85
C PRO A 378 13.48 8.85 -8.59
N PHE A 379 13.82 10.05 -8.09
CA PHE A 379 12.87 11.15 -8.04
C PHE A 379 12.60 11.66 -9.47
N PRO A 380 11.38 12.12 -9.78
CA PRO A 380 11.07 12.70 -11.08
C PRO A 380 11.91 13.94 -11.41
N CYS A 381 11.89 14.33 -12.66
CA CYS A 381 12.59 15.50 -13.17
C CYS A 381 11.63 16.46 -13.88
N VAL A 382 12.12 17.64 -14.24
CA VAL A 382 11.40 18.56 -15.13
C VAL A 382 11.38 18.04 -16.57
N ASP A 383 10.58 18.66 -17.43
CA ASP A 383 10.31 18.20 -18.79
C ASP A 383 11.54 18.07 -19.71
N ASN A 384 12.63 18.74 -19.40
CA ASN A 384 13.88 18.64 -20.14
C ASN A 384 14.85 17.57 -19.59
N GLY A 385 14.42 16.81 -18.58
CA GLY A 385 15.22 15.77 -17.92
C GLY A 385 16.14 16.26 -16.81
N GLY A 386 16.17 17.57 -16.55
CA GLY A 386 16.95 18.17 -15.46
C GLY A 386 16.28 18.01 -14.09
N ASN A 387 17.02 18.27 -13.03
CA ASN A 387 16.45 18.30 -11.68
C ASN A 387 15.56 19.53 -11.50
N PHE A 388 14.53 19.40 -10.66
CA PHE A 388 13.78 20.57 -10.20
C PHE A 388 14.72 21.57 -9.49
N PRO A 389 14.49 22.87 -9.63
CA PRO A 389 15.24 23.85 -8.87
C PRO A 389 14.98 23.68 -7.38
N SER A 390 15.99 23.99 -6.57
CA SER A 390 15.87 23.93 -5.12
C SER A 390 14.73 24.84 -4.63
N GLN A 391 13.78 24.27 -3.88
CA GLN A 391 12.57 24.93 -3.46
C GLN A 391 12.78 25.69 -2.13
N THR A 392 12.46 26.95 -2.11
CA THR A 392 12.49 27.79 -0.89
C THR A 392 11.12 28.30 -0.46
N THR A 393 10.13 28.17 -1.36
CA THR A 393 8.74 28.60 -1.16
C THR A 393 7.79 27.53 -1.67
N TYR A 394 6.54 27.58 -1.21
CA TYR A 394 5.48 26.68 -1.68
C TYR A 394 5.28 26.82 -3.20
N ASP A 395 5.42 25.71 -3.91
CA ASP A 395 5.24 25.62 -5.35
C ASP A 395 4.65 24.23 -5.70
N ASN A 396 3.41 24.22 -6.19
CA ASN A 396 2.68 23.00 -6.54
C ASN A 396 3.25 22.26 -7.76
N SER A 397 4.23 22.83 -8.48
CA SER A 397 4.84 22.20 -9.63
C SER A 397 5.75 21.00 -9.29
N TYR A 398 5.93 20.69 -8.01
CA TYR A 398 6.84 19.64 -7.54
C TYR A 398 6.13 18.40 -6.96
N THR A 399 4.92 18.13 -7.36
CA THR A 399 4.13 16.99 -6.86
C THR A 399 4.31 15.72 -7.69
N ARG A 400 5.21 15.71 -8.66
CA ARG A 400 5.57 14.50 -9.42
C ARG A 400 6.19 13.45 -8.50
N THR A 401 5.78 12.21 -8.67
CA THR A 401 6.32 11.08 -7.93
C THR A 401 6.21 9.78 -8.74
N TYR A 402 7.25 8.94 -8.70
CA TYR A 402 7.20 7.59 -9.26
C TYR A 402 6.78 6.54 -8.24
N SER A 403 6.86 6.83 -6.93
CA SER A 403 6.37 5.92 -5.88
C SER A 403 4.84 5.88 -5.75
N ASN A 404 4.14 6.85 -6.34
CA ASN A 404 2.67 6.91 -6.31
C ASN A 404 2.06 6.04 -7.43
N HIS A 405 2.36 4.75 -7.42
CA HIS A 405 1.86 3.72 -8.35
C HIS A 405 0.86 2.80 -7.65
N THR A 406 0.25 1.87 -8.38
CA THR A 406 -0.72 0.93 -7.83
C THR A 406 -0.41 -0.49 -8.30
N PHE A 407 -0.36 -1.43 -7.36
CA PHE A 407 -0.26 -2.86 -7.64
C PHE A 407 -1.61 -3.42 -8.04
N VAL A 408 -1.64 -4.21 -9.10
CA VAL A 408 -2.78 -5.03 -9.50
C VAL A 408 -2.27 -6.42 -9.85
N ASN A 409 -2.18 -7.28 -8.86
CA ASN A 409 -1.62 -8.61 -8.98
C ASN A 409 -0.18 -8.56 -9.52
N ASN A 410 0.08 -9.06 -10.73
CA ASN A 410 1.41 -9.00 -11.37
C ASN A 410 1.63 -7.76 -12.25
N VAL A 411 0.74 -6.78 -12.21
CA VAL A 411 0.85 -5.51 -12.94
C VAL A 411 1.14 -4.37 -11.96
N LEU A 412 2.11 -3.53 -12.29
CA LEU A 412 2.40 -2.28 -11.62
C LEU A 412 1.95 -1.12 -12.51
N ILE A 413 0.87 -0.45 -12.13
CA ILE A 413 0.38 0.73 -12.85
C ILE A 413 1.19 1.93 -12.43
N GLN A 414 2.05 2.41 -13.32
CA GLN A 414 3.13 3.32 -13.01
C GLN A 414 2.91 4.71 -13.60
N PRO A 415 2.95 5.79 -12.79
CA PRO A 415 2.96 7.14 -13.33
C PRO A 415 4.22 7.39 -14.16
N CYS A 416 4.06 8.07 -15.31
CA CYS A 416 5.13 8.67 -16.08
C CYS A 416 4.72 10.09 -16.49
N PHE A 417 5.67 10.89 -16.98
CA PHE A 417 5.46 12.33 -17.20
C PHE A 417 5.75 12.75 -18.65
N SER A 418 5.73 11.79 -19.56
CA SER A 418 5.80 12.01 -21.00
C SER A 418 4.79 11.11 -21.72
N ALA A 419 4.47 11.43 -22.97
CA ALA A 419 3.56 10.62 -23.78
C ALA A 419 4.03 9.16 -23.83
N VAL A 420 3.10 8.21 -23.77
CA VAL A 420 3.39 6.78 -23.90
C VAL A 420 3.17 6.37 -25.36
N VAL A 421 4.18 5.74 -25.95
CA VAL A 421 4.16 5.22 -27.33
C VAL A 421 4.63 3.77 -27.27
N ASP A 422 3.84 2.86 -27.83
CA ASP A 422 4.13 1.41 -27.81
C ASP A 422 4.43 0.85 -26.40
N GLY A 423 3.71 1.35 -25.40
CA GLY A 423 3.87 0.93 -24.00
C GLY A 423 5.07 1.50 -23.26
N GLU A 424 5.79 2.45 -23.84
CA GLU A 424 6.98 3.08 -23.27
C GLU A 424 6.88 4.60 -23.23
N PRO A 425 7.40 5.29 -22.20
CA PRO A 425 7.53 6.73 -22.20
C PRO A 425 8.36 7.24 -23.38
N SER A 426 7.89 8.26 -24.07
CA SER A 426 8.50 8.78 -25.29
C SER A 426 9.79 9.58 -25.04
N ARG A 427 10.01 10.06 -23.83
CA ARG A 427 11.21 10.80 -23.45
C ARG A 427 12.22 9.89 -22.77
N GLN A 428 13.47 9.94 -23.22
CA GLN A 428 14.54 9.09 -22.71
C GLN A 428 14.74 9.22 -21.19
N TRP A 429 14.67 10.43 -20.65
CA TRP A 429 14.81 10.66 -19.22
C TRP A 429 13.68 10.01 -18.38
N ASP A 430 12.49 9.91 -18.92
CA ASP A 430 11.34 9.29 -18.27
C ASP A 430 11.43 7.76 -18.38
N LYS A 431 11.83 7.28 -19.57
CA LYS A 431 12.08 5.85 -19.80
C LYS A 431 13.15 5.28 -18.87
N GLU A 432 14.30 5.95 -18.72
CA GLU A 432 15.39 5.51 -17.82
C GLU A 432 14.91 5.39 -16.35
N ARG A 433 13.99 6.26 -15.93
CA ARG A 433 13.41 6.20 -14.59
C ARG A 433 12.43 5.05 -14.45
N ILE A 434 11.61 4.79 -15.45
CA ILE A 434 10.72 3.61 -15.48
C ILE A 434 11.55 2.33 -15.51
N ASP A 435 12.68 2.28 -16.20
CA ASP A 435 13.59 1.13 -16.17
C ASP A 435 14.17 0.90 -14.75
N SER A 436 14.44 1.98 -14.02
CA SER A 436 14.83 1.88 -12.60
C SER A 436 13.70 1.35 -11.71
N VAL A 437 12.45 1.71 -12.00
CA VAL A 437 11.27 1.16 -11.32
C VAL A 437 11.16 -0.34 -11.63
N ARG A 438 11.29 -0.76 -12.88
CA ARG A 438 11.29 -2.19 -13.27
C ARG A 438 12.35 -2.99 -12.51
N ALA A 439 13.53 -2.40 -12.31
CA ALA A 439 14.58 -3.04 -11.53
C ALA A 439 14.26 -3.17 -10.03
N ALA A 440 13.52 -2.22 -9.47
CA ALA A 440 13.10 -2.23 -8.06
C ALA A 440 11.94 -3.20 -7.79
N TYR A 441 11.13 -3.53 -8.82
CA TYR A 441 9.97 -4.41 -8.72
C TYR A 441 10.09 -5.59 -9.71
N PRO A 442 10.93 -6.59 -9.41
CA PRO A 442 11.22 -7.67 -10.34
C PRO A 442 9.98 -8.52 -10.68
N GLY A 443 9.83 -8.81 -11.95
CA GLY A 443 8.74 -9.63 -12.49
C GLY A 443 7.41 -8.90 -12.67
N TYR A 444 7.23 -7.69 -12.14
CA TYR A 444 6.03 -6.92 -12.44
C TYR A 444 5.99 -6.46 -13.89
N THR A 445 4.84 -6.61 -14.52
CA THR A 445 4.55 -5.96 -15.78
C THR A 445 4.27 -4.49 -15.50
N VAL A 446 5.22 -3.61 -15.77
CA VAL A 446 5.05 -2.16 -15.56
C VAL A 446 4.22 -1.59 -16.70
N TYR A 447 3.06 -1.02 -16.35
CA TYR A 447 2.14 -0.34 -17.28
C TYR A 447 2.25 1.18 -17.06
N PRO A 448 3.02 1.91 -17.88
CA PRO A 448 3.20 3.35 -17.71
C PRO A 448 1.95 4.11 -18.18
N ILE A 449 1.50 5.07 -17.38
CA ILE A 449 0.43 6.01 -17.73
C ILE A 449 0.97 7.43 -17.59
N ASN A 450 0.83 8.22 -18.65
CA ASN A 450 1.20 9.62 -18.59
C ASN A 450 0.22 10.42 -17.73
N VAL A 451 0.72 10.89 -16.60
CA VAL A 451 -0.03 11.69 -15.62
C VAL A 451 0.48 13.12 -15.51
N LYS A 452 1.15 13.62 -16.53
CA LYS A 452 1.71 14.98 -16.54
C LYS A 452 0.66 16.05 -16.21
N GLU A 453 -0.59 15.85 -16.60
CA GLU A 453 -1.69 16.78 -16.33
C GLU A 453 -2.08 16.83 -14.84
N PHE A 454 -1.61 15.87 -14.02
CA PHE A 454 -1.72 15.91 -12.57
C PHE A 454 -0.60 16.71 -11.89
N ASP A 455 0.37 17.26 -12.65
CA ASP A 455 1.41 18.11 -12.10
C ASP A 455 0.78 19.26 -11.28
N GLY A 456 1.24 19.42 -10.05
CA GLY A 456 0.70 20.42 -9.13
C GLY A 456 -0.59 20.04 -8.42
N SER A 457 -1.11 18.81 -8.61
CA SER A 457 -2.36 18.36 -7.97
C SER A 457 -2.13 17.54 -6.69
N GLY A 458 -0.88 17.22 -6.34
CA GLY A 458 -0.55 16.57 -5.08
C GLY A 458 -0.62 15.04 -5.10
N GLY A 459 -0.68 14.41 -6.27
CA GLY A 459 -0.75 12.95 -6.39
C GLY A 459 -0.66 12.45 -7.82
N ALA A 460 -0.69 11.13 -7.99
CA ALA A 460 -0.65 10.46 -9.29
C ALA A 460 -1.58 9.23 -9.31
N ILE A 461 -1.11 8.08 -9.79
CA ILE A 461 -1.91 6.86 -10.00
C ILE A 461 -2.45 6.28 -8.68
N HIS A 462 -1.63 6.19 -7.64
CA HIS A 462 -2.05 5.66 -6.34
C HIS A 462 -3.21 6.46 -5.75
N CYS A 463 -3.09 7.79 -5.77
CA CYS A 463 -4.08 8.70 -5.21
C CYS A 463 -5.46 8.60 -5.88
N ILE A 464 -5.55 8.13 -7.12
CA ILE A 464 -6.80 8.03 -7.89
C ILE A 464 -7.37 6.60 -7.97
N THR A 465 -6.78 5.66 -7.25
CA THR A 465 -7.15 4.25 -7.25
C THR A 465 -7.38 3.73 -5.84
N LYS A 466 -8.30 2.77 -5.67
CA LYS A 466 -8.52 2.09 -4.38
C LYS A 466 -8.70 0.59 -4.60
N GLN A 467 -7.79 -0.19 -4.02
CA GLN A 467 -7.79 -1.64 -4.17
C GLN A 467 -8.83 -2.31 -3.27
N ILE A 468 -9.44 -3.37 -3.78
CA ILE A 468 -10.29 -4.30 -3.05
C ILE A 468 -9.60 -5.67 -3.09
N PRO A 469 -9.25 -6.26 -1.95
CA PRO A 469 -8.49 -7.51 -1.91
C PRO A 469 -9.29 -8.69 -2.44
N ALA A 470 -8.57 -9.73 -2.86
CA ALA A 470 -9.17 -10.92 -3.45
C ALA A 470 -9.99 -11.72 -2.43
N ASP A 471 -11.04 -12.41 -2.91
CA ASP A 471 -11.77 -13.36 -2.08
C ASP A 471 -10.91 -14.62 -1.84
N ASN A 472 -11.01 -15.19 -0.63
CA ASN A 472 -10.31 -16.42 -0.29
C ASN A 472 -8.77 -16.33 -0.49
N PRO A 473 -8.07 -15.46 0.26
CA PRO A 473 -6.62 -15.28 0.12
C PRO A 473 -5.86 -16.55 0.53
N VAL A 474 -4.80 -16.85 -0.20
CA VAL A 474 -3.73 -17.72 0.30
C VAL A 474 -2.60 -16.81 0.75
N ARG A 475 -2.42 -16.68 2.05
CA ARG A 475 -1.43 -15.78 2.63
C ARG A 475 -0.10 -16.50 2.84
N ILE A 476 0.98 -15.89 2.38
CA ILE A 476 2.35 -16.39 2.54
C ILE A 476 3.17 -15.29 3.23
N LEU A 477 3.42 -15.44 4.53
CA LEU A 477 4.35 -14.59 5.26
C LEU A 477 5.72 -15.27 5.26
N HIS A 478 6.69 -14.68 4.56
CA HIS A 478 8.02 -15.25 4.39
C HIS A 478 9.10 -14.19 4.62
N LYS A 479 10.05 -14.48 5.50
CA LYS A 479 11.26 -13.68 5.64
C LYS A 479 12.17 -13.93 4.45
N SER A 480 12.10 -13.05 3.46
CA SER A 480 12.89 -13.16 2.24
C SER A 480 14.40 -13.14 2.53
N ILE A 481 15.16 -13.93 1.78
CA ILE A 481 16.60 -13.88 1.71
C ILE A 481 16.96 -13.19 0.39
N THR A 482 17.63 -12.05 0.48
CA THR A 482 18.00 -11.24 -0.68
C THR A 482 19.47 -10.82 -0.61
N ARG A 483 19.99 -10.20 -1.66
CA ARG A 483 21.36 -9.65 -1.67
C ARG A 483 21.62 -8.66 -0.53
N GLN A 484 20.61 -8.02 0.00
CA GLN A 484 20.77 -7.12 1.15
C GLN A 484 21.11 -7.84 2.46
N ASP A 485 20.89 -9.16 2.55
CA ASP A 485 21.30 -9.97 3.70
C ASP A 485 22.79 -10.37 3.65
N GLY A 486 23.51 -9.89 2.62
CA GLY A 486 24.89 -10.25 2.37
C GLY A 486 25.06 -11.62 1.73
N GLU A 487 26.31 -11.95 1.38
CA GLU A 487 26.68 -13.22 0.79
C GLU A 487 26.48 -14.37 1.78
N GLN A 488 25.84 -15.44 1.33
CA GLN A 488 25.56 -16.61 2.14
C GLN A 488 26.62 -17.69 1.89
N THR A 489 27.41 -18.04 2.91
CA THR A 489 28.41 -19.12 2.81
C THR A 489 27.84 -20.41 3.41
N CYS A 490 27.43 -21.36 2.59
CA CYS A 490 26.82 -22.62 3.03
C CYS A 490 26.66 -23.64 1.90
N THR A 491 26.35 -24.89 2.27
CA THR A 491 25.95 -25.95 1.31
C THR A 491 24.45 -26.09 1.18
N ALA A 492 23.71 -25.58 2.15
CA ALA A 492 22.25 -25.66 2.18
C ALA A 492 21.67 -24.46 2.94
N ARG A 493 20.47 -24.06 2.55
CA ARG A 493 19.77 -22.94 3.19
C ARG A 493 18.34 -23.32 3.52
N ALA A 494 18.00 -23.22 4.78
CA ALA A 494 16.63 -23.39 5.21
C ALA A 494 15.82 -22.13 4.98
N ILE A 495 14.56 -22.33 4.64
CA ILE A 495 13.53 -21.32 4.53
C ILE A 495 12.29 -21.74 5.29
N GLU A 496 11.59 -20.75 5.81
CA GLU A 496 10.32 -20.89 6.50
C GLU A 496 9.31 -19.89 5.98
N ALA A 497 8.04 -20.26 5.98
CA ALA A 497 6.93 -19.37 5.70
C ALA A 497 5.74 -19.71 6.60
N THR A 498 5.00 -18.70 7.05
CA THR A 498 3.68 -18.92 7.65
C THR A 498 2.66 -18.88 6.54
N LEU A 499 1.96 -19.99 6.34
CA LEU A 499 0.97 -20.18 5.29
C LEU A 499 -0.42 -20.31 5.89
N THR A 500 -1.36 -19.48 5.43
CA THR A 500 -2.74 -19.54 5.88
C THR A 500 -3.73 -19.45 4.73
N ASN A 501 -4.85 -20.13 4.88
CA ASN A 501 -6.04 -20.01 4.06
C ASN A 501 -7.21 -20.60 4.85
N ARG A 502 -8.41 -20.07 4.70
CA ARG A 502 -9.63 -20.54 5.39
C ARG A 502 -9.94 -22.03 5.21
N SER A 503 -9.55 -22.62 4.10
CA SER A 503 -9.73 -24.06 3.85
C SER A 503 -8.55 -24.91 4.33
N GLY A 504 -7.49 -24.27 4.86
CA GLY A 504 -6.20 -24.89 5.14
C GLY A 504 -5.31 -24.96 3.89
N ILE A 505 -4.05 -25.36 4.09
CA ILE A 505 -3.04 -25.51 3.04
C ILE A 505 -2.86 -26.99 2.70
N ALA A 506 -3.02 -27.32 1.43
CA ALA A 506 -2.87 -28.68 0.92
C ALA A 506 -1.39 -29.05 0.69
N SER A 507 -0.61 -28.11 0.12
CA SER A 507 0.81 -28.31 -0.17
C SER A 507 1.53 -26.98 -0.31
N ALA A 508 2.83 -27.00 -0.05
CA ALA A 508 3.71 -25.89 -0.37
C ALA A 508 5.04 -26.42 -0.89
N VAL A 509 5.64 -25.69 -1.81
CA VAL A 509 6.90 -26.05 -2.46
C VAL A 509 7.80 -24.83 -2.51
N CYS A 510 9.06 -24.99 -2.16
CA CYS A 510 10.08 -24.01 -2.51
C CYS A 510 10.73 -24.42 -3.84
N MET A 511 10.70 -23.53 -4.79
CA MET A 511 11.40 -23.63 -6.06
C MET A 511 12.67 -22.80 -5.99
N TRP A 512 13.79 -23.35 -6.42
CA TRP A 512 15.06 -22.66 -6.42
C TRP A 512 15.96 -23.09 -7.58
N ARG A 513 16.87 -22.22 -8.00
CA ARG A 513 17.89 -22.52 -8.99
C ARG A 513 19.15 -21.70 -8.74
N VAL A 514 20.25 -22.10 -9.37
CA VAL A 514 21.56 -21.46 -9.30
C VAL A 514 21.97 -20.98 -10.68
N ASP A 515 22.48 -19.72 -10.77
CA ASP A 515 23.01 -19.07 -11.98
C ASP A 515 22.11 -19.24 -13.22
N SER A 516 20.79 -19.06 -13.01
CA SER A 516 19.75 -19.28 -14.05
C SER A 516 19.74 -20.69 -14.68
N GLY A 517 20.27 -21.69 -13.96
CA GLY A 517 20.26 -23.09 -14.34
C GLY A 517 18.91 -23.77 -14.20
N GLU A 518 18.93 -25.10 -14.06
CA GLU A 518 17.71 -25.91 -13.89
C GLU A 518 17.01 -25.61 -12.56
N TRP A 519 15.70 -25.62 -12.58
CA TRP A 519 14.88 -25.48 -11.38
C TRP A 519 14.88 -26.75 -10.54
N HIS A 520 15.17 -26.61 -9.27
CA HIS A 520 14.99 -27.61 -8.24
C HIS A 520 13.73 -27.31 -7.45
N SER A 521 13.08 -28.35 -6.94
CA SER A 521 11.91 -28.22 -6.07
C SER A 521 12.14 -28.97 -4.76
N VAL A 522 11.70 -28.37 -3.67
CA VAL A 522 11.68 -29.04 -2.36
C VAL A 522 10.32 -28.83 -1.72
N GLU A 523 9.68 -29.94 -1.33
CA GLU A 523 8.43 -29.91 -0.59
C GLU A 523 8.65 -29.23 0.77
N MET A 524 7.77 -28.30 1.11
CA MET A 524 7.75 -27.70 2.44
C MET A 524 6.87 -28.55 3.36
N GLY A 525 7.32 -28.78 4.57
CA GLY A 525 6.58 -29.53 5.58
C GLY A 525 6.18 -28.69 6.77
N THR A 526 5.09 -29.08 7.45
CA THR A 526 4.73 -28.48 8.75
C THR A 526 5.37 -29.27 9.88
N GLY A 527 5.93 -28.57 10.87
CA GLY A 527 6.45 -29.20 12.09
C GLY A 527 5.38 -29.59 13.12
N GLY A 528 4.10 -29.79 12.71
CA GLY A 528 3.00 -30.11 13.61
C GLY A 528 1.88 -29.06 13.65
N GLU A 529 1.49 -28.55 14.81
CA GLU A 529 0.30 -27.74 15.03
C GLU A 529 0.34 -26.28 14.50
N SER A 530 1.38 -25.87 13.79
CA SER A 530 1.54 -24.49 13.36
C SER A 530 1.36 -24.33 11.85
N ASN A 531 0.89 -23.16 11.44
CA ASN A 531 0.85 -22.73 10.04
C ASN A 531 2.25 -22.42 9.47
N VAL A 532 3.32 -22.76 10.19
CA VAL A 532 4.70 -22.58 9.74
C VAL A 532 5.16 -23.81 8.96
N TRP A 533 5.55 -23.55 7.72
CA TRP A 533 6.04 -24.53 6.78
C TRP A 533 7.51 -24.27 6.51
N GLY A 534 8.32 -25.31 6.45
CA GLY A 534 9.76 -25.17 6.23
C GLY A 534 10.29 -26.17 5.22
N ALA A 535 11.37 -25.78 4.56
CA ALA A 535 12.16 -26.62 3.66
C ALA A 535 13.63 -26.20 3.70
N THR A 536 14.49 -27.04 3.12
CA THR A 536 15.92 -26.73 2.97
C THR A 536 16.31 -26.83 1.50
N MET A 537 16.80 -25.75 0.94
CA MET A 537 17.45 -25.73 -0.37
C MET A 537 18.84 -26.36 -0.21
N ASP A 538 19.08 -27.50 -0.84
CA ASP A 538 20.36 -28.24 -0.81
C ASP A 538 21.17 -27.96 -2.07
N PHE A 539 22.14 -27.06 -1.97
CA PHE A 539 22.95 -26.60 -3.10
C PHE A 539 23.97 -27.64 -3.59
N SER A 540 24.16 -28.73 -2.85
CA SER A 540 24.98 -29.85 -3.33
C SER A 540 24.40 -30.48 -4.62
N GLN A 541 23.10 -30.36 -4.83
CA GLN A 541 22.40 -30.84 -6.02
C GLN A 541 22.66 -29.98 -7.27
N ALA A 542 23.16 -28.76 -7.12
CA ALA A 542 23.47 -27.85 -8.23
C ALA A 542 24.84 -28.08 -8.85
N GLY A 543 25.63 -29.06 -8.36
CA GLY A 543 26.94 -29.38 -8.88
C GLY A 543 28.02 -28.33 -8.62
N LEU A 544 27.84 -27.50 -7.60
CA LEU A 544 28.82 -26.48 -7.21
C LEU A 544 30.08 -27.10 -6.61
N THR A 545 31.20 -26.44 -6.83
CA THR A 545 32.50 -26.81 -6.26
C THR A 545 32.85 -25.94 -5.06
N GLU A 546 33.72 -26.44 -4.18
CA GLU A 546 34.18 -25.72 -2.99
C GLU A 546 34.70 -24.31 -3.33
N GLY A 547 34.20 -23.29 -2.61
CA GLY A 547 34.56 -21.88 -2.79
C GLY A 547 33.92 -21.23 -4.02
N GLN A 548 33.07 -21.92 -4.77
CA GLN A 548 32.41 -21.36 -5.93
C GLN A 548 31.37 -20.31 -5.51
N GLN A 549 31.45 -19.14 -6.11
CA GLN A 549 30.43 -18.11 -6.01
C GLN A 549 29.31 -18.38 -7.03
N ALA A 550 28.06 -18.16 -6.61
CA ALA A 550 26.89 -18.36 -7.44
C ALA A 550 25.75 -17.43 -7.00
N THR A 551 24.79 -17.23 -7.87
CA THR A 551 23.54 -16.52 -7.57
C THR A 551 22.40 -17.52 -7.42
N VAL A 552 21.70 -17.48 -6.31
CA VAL A 552 20.50 -18.28 -6.06
C VAL A 552 19.26 -17.47 -6.31
N GLU A 553 18.34 -17.99 -7.09
CA GLU A 553 16.99 -17.46 -7.29
C GLU A 553 15.99 -18.45 -6.70
N TYR A 554 14.98 -17.96 -5.97
CA TYR A 554 13.96 -18.83 -5.39
C TYR A 554 12.61 -18.14 -5.21
N TYR A 555 11.56 -18.96 -5.07
CA TYR A 555 10.22 -18.54 -4.69
C TYR A 555 9.47 -19.66 -3.96
N ILE A 556 8.41 -19.30 -3.25
CA ILE A 556 7.52 -20.25 -2.57
C ILE A 556 6.20 -20.31 -3.34
N SER A 557 5.68 -21.52 -3.54
CA SER A 557 4.33 -21.77 -4.08
C SER A 557 3.51 -22.49 -3.03
N ALA A 558 2.32 -21.98 -2.69
CA ALA A 558 1.42 -22.60 -1.74
C ALA A 558 0.05 -22.84 -2.39
N THR A 559 -0.51 -24.04 -2.18
CA THR A 559 -1.82 -24.44 -2.68
C THR A 559 -2.73 -24.74 -1.50
N SER A 560 -3.89 -24.09 -1.46
CA SER A 560 -4.92 -24.32 -0.45
C SER A 560 -5.73 -25.59 -0.72
N ASN A 561 -6.45 -26.10 0.29
CA ASN A 561 -7.31 -27.29 0.15
C ASN A 561 -8.44 -27.12 -0.87
N ASN A 562 -8.83 -25.89 -1.18
CA ASN A 562 -9.82 -25.61 -2.24
C ASN A 562 -9.19 -25.41 -3.63
N GLY A 563 -7.89 -25.65 -3.78
CA GLY A 563 -7.17 -25.69 -5.05
C GLY A 563 -6.62 -24.36 -5.54
N LYS A 564 -6.75 -23.27 -4.76
CA LYS A 564 -6.14 -21.98 -5.12
C LYS A 564 -4.65 -22.01 -4.85
N THR A 565 -3.84 -21.61 -5.84
CA THR A 565 -2.37 -21.56 -5.73
C THR A 565 -1.90 -20.12 -5.87
N ILE A 566 -1.01 -19.70 -4.99
CA ILE A 566 -0.32 -18.40 -5.01
C ILE A 566 1.18 -18.62 -4.85
N THR A 567 1.96 -17.73 -5.44
CA THR A 567 3.43 -17.71 -5.27
C THR A 567 3.86 -16.48 -4.46
N LYS A 568 4.99 -16.59 -3.81
CA LYS A 568 5.67 -15.47 -3.13
C LYS A 568 7.14 -15.42 -3.59
N PRO A 569 7.58 -14.39 -4.34
CA PRO A 569 6.77 -13.27 -4.83
C PRO A 569 5.63 -13.67 -5.75
N MET A 570 4.57 -12.87 -5.81
CA MET A 570 3.42 -13.11 -6.69
C MET A 570 3.81 -13.13 -8.17
N THR A 571 4.88 -12.43 -8.52
CA THR A 571 5.41 -12.29 -9.87
C THR A 571 6.35 -13.42 -10.31
N ALA A 572 6.43 -14.53 -9.56
CA ALA A 572 7.35 -15.62 -9.89
C ALA A 572 7.17 -16.19 -11.31
N ALA A 573 5.93 -16.28 -11.79
CA ALA A 573 5.64 -16.72 -13.16
C ALA A 573 6.17 -15.78 -14.24
N GLN A 574 6.46 -14.53 -13.91
CA GLN A 574 7.02 -13.49 -14.78
C GLN A 574 8.52 -13.24 -14.52
N GLY A 575 9.17 -14.11 -13.73
CA GLY A 575 10.60 -13.99 -13.44
C GLY A 575 10.95 -13.13 -12.23
N GLY A 576 9.95 -12.77 -11.41
CA GLY A 576 10.19 -12.10 -10.13
C GLY A 576 10.54 -13.13 -9.05
N TYR A 577 11.81 -13.22 -8.69
CA TYR A 577 12.33 -14.15 -7.71
C TYR A 577 13.06 -13.42 -6.59
N TYR A 578 13.06 -13.98 -5.40
CA TYR A 578 14.04 -13.61 -4.40
C TYR A 578 15.41 -14.06 -4.86
N THR A 579 16.40 -13.19 -4.70
CA THR A 579 17.76 -13.43 -5.23
C THR A 579 18.80 -13.10 -4.17
N PHE A 580 19.74 -14.03 -3.93
CA PHE A 580 20.87 -13.81 -3.04
C PHE A 580 22.16 -14.42 -3.59
N ASP A 581 23.29 -13.94 -3.11
CA ASP A 581 24.60 -14.44 -3.50
C ASP A 581 25.07 -15.54 -2.54
N LEU A 582 25.65 -16.60 -3.10
CA LEU A 582 26.09 -17.81 -2.38
C LEU A 582 27.58 -18.04 -2.61
N ILE A 583 28.31 -18.39 -1.55
CA ILE A 583 29.57 -19.13 -1.65
C ILE A 583 29.30 -20.55 -1.19
N TYR A 584 29.54 -21.52 -2.06
CA TYR A 584 29.41 -22.92 -1.73
C TYR A 584 30.61 -23.37 -0.89
N ASP A 585 30.37 -23.75 0.38
CA ASP A 585 31.41 -24.17 1.31
C ASP A 585 30.96 -25.39 2.11
N ALA A 586 31.53 -26.54 1.74
CA ALA A 586 31.22 -27.81 2.39
C ALA A 586 31.74 -27.92 3.83
N SER A 587 32.69 -27.05 4.23
CA SER A 587 33.16 -26.98 5.62
C SER A 587 32.16 -26.30 6.55
N VAL A 588 31.32 -25.41 5.99
CA VAL A 588 30.19 -24.80 6.68
C VAL A 588 28.98 -25.70 6.46
N GLN A 589 28.79 -26.69 7.32
CA GLN A 589 27.51 -27.40 7.37
C GLN A 589 26.45 -26.33 7.64
N GLY A 590 25.58 -26.11 6.64
CA GLY A 590 24.48 -25.16 6.76
C GLY A 590 23.73 -25.47 8.06
N ILE A 591 23.46 -24.43 8.85
CA ILE A 591 22.60 -24.60 10.02
C ILE A 591 21.28 -25.13 9.47
N GLN A 592 21.08 -26.45 9.57
CA GLN A 592 19.79 -27.06 9.35
C GLN A 592 18.90 -26.45 10.44
N PRO A 593 17.85 -25.69 10.15
CA PRO A 593 16.81 -25.54 11.13
C PRO A 593 16.16 -26.92 11.20
N THR A 594 16.61 -27.71 12.13
CA THR A 594 15.82 -28.85 12.53
C THR A 594 14.52 -28.29 13.07
N VAL A 595 13.43 -28.67 12.43
CA VAL A 595 12.04 -28.42 12.86
C VAL A 595 11.80 -28.94 14.30
N GLU A 596 12.81 -29.51 14.93
CA GLU A 596 12.75 -30.21 16.20
C GLU A 596 12.94 -29.36 17.47
N GLY A 597 13.34 -28.11 17.38
CA GLY A 597 13.49 -27.29 18.58
C GLY A 597 12.93 -25.90 18.38
N ARG A 598 11.78 -25.58 18.95
CA ARG A 598 11.23 -24.22 18.93
C ARG A 598 11.43 -23.55 20.25
N PHE A 599 12.06 -22.38 20.19
CA PHE A 599 12.17 -21.45 21.29
C PHE A 599 11.26 -20.26 21.02
N GLY A 600 10.24 -20.06 21.84
CA GLY A 600 9.37 -18.89 21.80
C GLY A 600 10.13 -17.59 22.09
N ASN A 601 9.43 -16.47 22.08
CA ASN A 601 9.93 -15.20 22.58
C ASN A 601 9.72 -15.11 24.10
N PHE A 602 10.52 -14.25 24.76
CA PHE A 602 10.33 -14.00 26.18
C PHE A 602 9.04 -13.23 26.46
N TYR A 603 8.30 -13.65 27.48
CA TYR A 603 7.13 -12.95 27.98
C TYR A 603 7.05 -12.97 29.52
N PRO A 604 6.67 -11.84 30.19
CA PRO A 604 6.57 -10.53 29.57
C PRO A 604 7.93 -10.03 29.10
N ASN A 605 7.92 -9.27 28.03
CA ASN A 605 9.11 -8.59 27.52
C ASN A 605 8.69 -7.17 27.07
N PRO A 606 9.07 -6.10 27.80
CA PRO A 606 10.05 -6.05 28.90
C PRO A 606 9.57 -6.69 30.22
N ALA A 607 10.51 -7.34 30.94
CA ALA A 607 10.29 -8.01 32.21
C ALA A 607 10.79 -7.20 33.41
N SER A 608 10.10 -7.33 34.57
CA SER A 608 10.50 -6.71 35.82
C SER A 608 11.13 -7.72 36.82
N ASP A 609 10.51 -8.89 36.96
CA ASP A 609 10.88 -9.89 37.95
C ASP A 609 11.28 -11.23 37.32
N VAL A 610 10.48 -11.71 36.38
CA VAL A 610 10.71 -12.97 35.71
C VAL A 610 10.23 -12.86 34.25
N ALA A 611 10.95 -13.46 33.33
CA ALA A 611 10.55 -13.65 31.95
C ALA A 611 10.52 -15.15 31.65
N TYR A 612 9.52 -15.57 30.89
CA TYR A 612 9.35 -16.95 30.44
C TYR A 612 9.61 -17.07 28.95
N VAL A 613 10.16 -18.19 28.53
CA VAL A 613 10.21 -18.58 27.13
C VAL A 613 9.74 -20.03 27.01
N ASP A 614 8.79 -20.27 26.13
CA ASP A 614 8.35 -21.64 25.84
C ASP A 614 9.37 -22.31 24.93
N VAL A 615 9.71 -23.55 25.25
CA VAL A 615 10.73 -24.33 24.56
C VAL A 615 10.14 -25.68 24.19
N THR A 616 9.96 -25.93 22.92
CA THR A 616 9.56 -27.23 22.41
C THR A 616 10.79 -27.90 21.80
N LEU A 617 11.36 -28.84 22.52
CA LEU A 617 12.49 -29.65 22.04
C LEU A 617 11.89 -30.92 21.43
N GLY A 618 12.27 -31.26 20.19
CA GLY A 618 11.92 -32.56 19.58
C GLY A 618 12.56 -33.71 20.35
N SER A 619 13.47 -34.44 19.72
CA SER A 619 14.21 -35.55 20.36
C SER A 619 15.45 -35.09 21.17
N GLY A 620 15.80 -33.80 21.10
CA GLY A 620 16.98 -33.22 21.76
C GLY A 620 16.69 -32.69 23.17
N ALA A 621 17.74 -32.45 23.96
CA ALA A 621 17.70 -31.82 25.28
C ALA A 621 18.38 -30.44 25.26
N LEU A 622 17.91 -29.54 26.11
CA LEU A 622 18.57 -28.25 26.33
C LEU A 622 19.90 -28.46 27.06
N ARG A 623 21.01 -28.12 26.42
CA ARG A 623 22.36 -28.34 26.94
C ARG A 623 22.88 -27.17 27.75
N ASP A 624 22.67 -25.94 27.30
CA ASP A 624 23.23 -24.73 27.91
C ASP A 624 22.36 -23.51 27.64
N ILE A 625 22.30 -22.58 28.59
CA ILE A 625 21.66 -21.27 28.44
C ILE A 625 22.65 -20.21 28.89
N LYS A 626 23.01 -19.29 28.00
CA LYS A 626 23.88 -18.15 28.33
C LYS A 626 23.12 -16.85 28.20
N VAL A 627 23.21 -15.99 29.17
CA VAL A 627 22.67 -14.64 29.15
C VAL A 627 23.83 -13.66 28.98
N LEU A 628 23.75 -12.83 27.93
CA LEU A 628 24.78 -11.87 27.57
C LEU A 628 24.21 -10.45 27.71
N ASP A 629 24.99 -9.55 28.32
CA ASP A 629 24.67 -8.12 28.31
C ASP A 629 25.00 -7.47 26.94
N VAL A 630 24.70 -6.18 26.79
CA VAL A 630 24.96 -5.43 25.54
C VAL A 630 26.43 -5.34 25.13
N MET A 631 27.36 -5.63 26.07
CA MET A 631 28.79 -5.70 25.83
C MET A 631 29.28 -7.12 25.50
N GLY A 632 28.36 -8.09 25.39
CA GLY A 632 28.67 -9.49 25.15
C GLY A 632 29.20 -10.26 26.36
N ARG A 633 29.16 -9.68 27.57
CA ARG A 633 29.64 -10.34 28.80
C ARG A 633 28.54 -11.29 29.32
N VAL A 634 28.96 -12.48 29.71
CA VAL A 634 28.04 -13.45 30.32
C VAL A 634 27.60 -12.97 31.69
N VAL A 635 26.31 -12.93 31.93
CA VAL A 635 25.70 -12.70 33.24
C VAL A 635 24.94 -13.97 33.66
N THR A 636 24.83 -14.19 34.95
CA THR A 636 24.26 -15.44 35.52
C THR A 636 23.02 -15.16 36.37
N PRO A 637 21.86 -14.85 35.74
CA PRO A 637 20.61 -14.78 36.47
C PRO A 637 20.19 -16.18 36.93
N LYS A 638 19.28 -16.25 37.90
CA LYS A 638 18.61 -17.50 38.20
C LYS A 638 17.77 -17.97 37.05
N LEU A 639 17.95 -19.23 36.64
CA LEU A 639 17.18 -19.92 35.61
C LEU A 639 16.46 -21.11 36.22
N VAL A 640 15.24 -21.36 35.82
CA VAL A 640 14.47 -22.58 36.11
C VAL A 640 14.00 -23.16 34.79
N VAL A 641 14.40 -24.39 34.52
CA VAL A 641 13.99 -25.13 33.31
C VAL A 641 12.93 -26.14 33.72
N GLU A 642 11.74 -25.95 33.21
CA GLU A 642 10.61 -26.86 33.37
C GLU A 642 10.29 -27.54 32.01
N GLN A 643 9.46 -28.59 32.06
CA GLN A 643 9.08 -29.25 30.82
C GLN A 643 8.35 -28.28 29.89
N GLY A 644 8.94 -27.90 28.79
CA GLY A 644 8.38 -27.00 27.79
C GLY A 644 8.56 -25.50 28.08
N ARG A 645 9.27 -25.11 29.15
CA ARG A 645 9.43 -23.69 29.51
C ARG A 645 10.73 -23.41 30.25
N VAL A 646 11.32 -22.27 29.97
CA VAL A 646 12.41 -21.71 30.76
C VAL A 646 11.97 -20.42 31.42
N ALA A 647 12.10 -20.31 32.72
CA ALA A 647 11.89 -19.10 33.51
C ALA A 647 13.25 -18.44 33.81
N LEU A 648 13.43 -17.18 33.46
CA LEU A 648 14.62 -16.35 33.73
C LEU A 648 14.21 -15.24 34.69
N PHE A 649 14.83 -15.26 35.89
CA PHE A 649 14.57 -14.26 36.93
C PHE A 649 15.39 -13.02 36.68
N THR A 650 14.74 -11.91 36.42
CA THR A 650 15.37 -10.64 35.98
C THR A 650 15.72 -9.72 37.15
N ASN A 651 15.24 -10.00 38.36
CA ASN A 651 15.42 -9.15 39.55
C ASN A 651 16.88 -8.96 39.97
N THR A 652 17.82 -9.78 39.47
CA THR A 652 19.24 -9.66 39.69
C THR A 652 20.00 -8.99 38.54
N LEU A 653 19.30 -8.67 37.46
CA LEU A 653 19.87 -8.04 36.30
C LEU A 653 19.67 -6.52 36.34
N ALA A 654 20.64 -5.78 35.85
CA ALA A 654 20.48 -4.36 35.62
C ALA A 654 19.42 -4.08 34.53
N LYS A 655 18.77 -2.93 34.59
CA LYS A 655 17.86 -2.50 33.51
C LYS A 655 18.63 -2.39 32.21
N GLY A 656 18.08 -2.97 31.15
CA GLY A 656 18.75 -2.99 29.85
C GLY A 656 18.34 -4.16 28.98
N MET A 657 19.01 -4.29 27.84
CA MET A 657 18.79 -5.36 26.88
C MET A 657 19.80 -6.50 27.08
N TYR A 658 19.33 -7.72 26.94
CA TYR A 658 20.10 -8.93 27.04
C TYR A 658 19.86 -9.85 25.87
N SER A 659 20.90 -10.58 25.45
CA SER A 659 20.81 -11.67 24.48
C SER A 659 20.89 -13.00 25.24
N VAL A 660 19.86 -13.82 25.13
CA VAL A 660 19.81 -15.15 25.75
C VAL A 660 20.06 -16.20 24.67
N VAL A 661 21.18 -16.93 24.81
CA VAL A 661 21.59 -17.97 23.87
C VAL A 661 21.24 -19.32 24.45
N PHE A 662 20.38 -20.05 23.76
CA PHE A 662 20.04 -21.46 24.05
C PHE A 662 20.91 -22.36 23.20
N ALA A 663 21.48 -23.41 23.77
CA ALA A 663 22.19 -24.44 23.04
C ALA A 663 21.62 -25.82 23.38
N THR A 664 21.38 -26.63 22.37
CA THR A 664 20.86 -27.99 22.49
C THR A 664 21.99 -29.02 22.35
N ASP A 665 21.77 -30.26 22.76
CA ASP A 665 22.71 -31.36 22.67
C ASP A 665 23.02 -31.80 21.23
N ASN A 666 22.10 -31.50 20.28
CA ASN A 666 22.30 -31.70 18.84
C ASN A 666 23.09 -30.55 18.17
N GLY A 667 23.55 -29.55 18.94
CA GLY A 667 24.39 -28.46 18.46
C GLY A 667 23.66 -27.19 18.00
N GLU A 668 22.33 -27.19 18.02
CA GLU A 668 21.53 -26.01 17.69
C GLU A 668 21.80 -24.86 18.68
N ARG A 669 21.86 -23.64 18.16
CA ARG A 669 21.97 -22.41 18.97
C ARG A 669 20.91 -21.41 18.55
N VAL A 670 20.09 -20.98 19.50
CA VAL A 670 19.03 -20.00 19.30
C VAL A 670 19.26 -18.81 20.21
N VAL A 671 19.17 -17.60 19.68
CA VAL A 671 19.29 -16.36 20.45
C VAL A 671 17.91 -15.70 20.57
N ARG A 672 17.57 -15.26 21.79
CA ARG A 672 16.38 -14.48 22.05
C ARG A 672 16.73 -13.21 22.83
N ARG A 673 16.06 -12.11 22.50
CA ARG A 673 16.27 -10.84 23.21
C ARG A 673 15.33 -10.74 24.41
N LEU A 674 15.87 -10.21 25.48
CA LEU A 674 15.15 -9.91 26.71
C LEU A 674 15.44 -8.48 27.13
N VAL A 675 14.40 -7.71 27.39
CA VAL A 675 14.49 -6.35 27.95
C VAL A 675 14.09 -6.41 29.42
N VAL A 676 14.95 -5.88 30.31
CA VAL A 676 14.69 -5.78 31.73
C VAL A 676 14.37 -4.33 32.08
N LYS A 677 13.24 -4.10 32.81
CA LYS A 677 12.74 -2.77 33.22
C LYS A 677 13.42 -2.24 34.46
#